data_7f6ec3b457c4c5437b53a0344ff41cbf
#
_entry.id   7f6ec3b457c4c5437b53a0344ff41cbf
#
_cell.length_a   1.000
_cell.length_b   1.000
_cell.length_c   1.000
_cell.angle_alpha   90.00
_cell.angle_beta   90.00
_cell.angle_gamma   90.00
#
_symmetry.space_group_name_H-M   'P 1'
#
loop_
_entity.id
_entity.type
_entity.pdbx_description
1 polymer ?
#
loop_
_entity_poly.entity_id
_entity_poly.type
_entity_poly.pdbx_seq_one_letter_code
_entity_poly.pdbx_strand_id
1 'polypeptide(L)'
;MGRRFKILAFTFFIILPAEQRTLSQQVDSTSFKINPRFSFYSFESAGEILLIVPQNLFYSKLTVSFGIDGEVIGSWTGIPGKKMARIPVTLNLQPSEYILNATIAVSGRNVKYAANTHLIILKYKPNEVKTDRLTGGLIVNKRQFFPFGFYTYSPVHPTLPEEEVVKGFNMISPYQRILPETLTSRKAYMDRCAQLGMKVHYNLLSVSGGGGVGSLIDGLDNQSKKEWLINEIITFRDHPALLAWYIADEPTGNKISPDSLTRIYNLVKELDPWHPVSTVFMAPFMSSRKYADALDIVMADPYPVPVSPISMVGDAAGQLAAEFAGRKPVWIVPQAFGGGEWWEREPSLQELRSMTYQSIIKGARGIQYFVRQGLNLFPKSTAAWAECGRMAAEIAELTPWLLSDEETIPVRSGSQNIIITSALHDGQLVIMAVNKANSPQRADFSIARSFSGKARVLFENRSVSVNGGYFSDQLSAFGSQVYMISMKKENRTLEPWTKNLIKDPGFEDVSSPGVPASCYARSGGDRGATYFLDPREHYEGNHSIRIITPAENKSVRLRFFPFNGRNGGSYYISIWAKADPEQGLQSGEENRKHYFEIALGDYAYTRFELTSEWKEYVTNVTIPYYNDQPPRTNIILQMPSAGVAWFDMLQASESVDIYKCINPELKQ
;
A
#
# COMPACT_ATOMS: atom_id res chain seq x y z
N MET A 1 -19.21 -62.96 -13.05
CA MET A 1 -20.48 -62.50 -13.63
C MET A 1 -20.32 -61.00 -13.92
N GLY A 2 -20.06 -60.70 -15.19
CA GLY A 2 -19.83 -59.31 -15.63
C GLY A 2 -21.13 -58.66 -16.06
N ARG A 3 -21.22 -57.37 -15.83
CA ARG A 3 -22.15 -56.51 -16.56
C ARG A 3 -21.38 -55.34 -17.19
N ARG A 4 -21.25 -55.39 -18.51
CA ARG A 4 -20.83 -54.33 -19.37
C ARG A 4 -21.98 -53.37 -19.60
N PHE A 5 -21.83 -52.07 -19.28
CA PHE A 5 -22.74 -51.04 -19.78
C PHE A 5 -22.26 -50.53 -21.12
N LYS A 6 -23.09 -50.67 -22.13
CA LYS A 6 -22.96 -50.04 -23.44
C LYS A 6 -23.53 -48.63 -23.38
N ILE A 7 -22.70 -47.66 -23.73
CA ILE A 7 -23.16 -46.27 -23.97
C ILE A 7 -23.57 -46.23 -25.44
N LEU A 8 -24.86 -45.93 -25.70
CA LEU A 8 -25.40 -45.60 -27.01
C LEU A 8 -25.18 -44.12 -27.28
N ALA A 9 -24.37 -43.77 -28.26
CA ALA A 9 -24.26 -42.42 -28.79
C ALA A 9 -25.40 -42.20 -29.78
N PHE A 10 -26.31 -41.27 -29.47
CA PHE A 10 -27.28 -40.76 -30.42
C PHE A 10 -26.69 -39.54 -31.12
N THR A 11 -26.38 -39.71 -32.40
CA THR A 11 -26.00 -38.60 -33.29
C THR A 11 -27.25 -38.02 -33.88
N PHE A 12 -27.68 -36.83 -33.45
CA PHE A 12 -28.75 -36.08 -34.12
C PHE A 12 -28.10 -35.22 -35.20
N PHE A 13 -28.35 -35.59 -36.47
CA PHE A 13 -28.12 -34.69 -37.61
C PHE A 13 -29.31 -33.71 -37.71
N ILE A 14 -29.10 -32.46 -37.35
CA ILE A 14 -30.01 -31.38 -37.72
C ILE A 14 -29.50 -30.78 -39.02
N ILE A 15 -30.24 -31.01 -40.10
CA ILE A 15 -30.07 -30.31 -41.37
C ILE A 15 -30.71 -28.93 -41.22
N LEU A 16 -29.88 -27.89 -41.08
CA LEU A 16 -30.33 -26.49 -41.20
C LEU A 16 -30.17 -26.04 -42.66
N PRO A 17 -31.11 -25.22 -43.16
CA PRO A 17 -31.07 -24.78 -44.55
C PRO A 17 -29.90 -23.82 -44.79
N ALA A 18 -29.27 -23.99 -45.94
CA ALA A 18 -28.24 -23.11 -46.43
C ALA A 18 -28.84 -21.81 -46.90
N GLU A 19 -28.76 -20.76 -46.07
CA GLU A 19 -28.76 -19.37 -46.55
C GLU A 19 -28.26 -18.44 -45.45
N GLN A 20 -27.20 -17.73 -45.74
CA GLN A 20 -26.44 -16.71 -45.08
C GLN A 20 -25.09 -17.19 -44.49
N ARG A 21 -24.18 -17.50 -45.40
CA ARG A 21 -22.78 -17.34 -45.13
C ARG A 21 -22.44 -15.83 -45.06
N THR A 22 -22.71 -15.18 -43.93
CA THR A 22 -21.96 -13.98 -43.56
C THR A 22 -20.55 -14.44 -43.30
N LEU A 23 -19.60 -13.90 -44.05
CA LEU A 23 -18.18 -14.05 -43.84
C LEU A 23 -17.86 -13.72 -42.36
N SER A 24 -17.69 -14.75 -41.53
CA SER A 24 -17.00 -14.63 -40.26
C SER A 24 -15.51 -14.41 -40.61
N GLN A 25 -15.14 -13.12 -40.80
CA GLN A 25 -13.73 -12.77 -40.82
C GLN A 25 -13.10 -13.22 -39.51
N GLN A 26 -11.99 -13.92 -39.63
CA GLN A 26 -11.15 -14.38 -38.54
C GLN A 26 -10.94 -13.22 -37.54
N VAL A 27 -11.51 -13.35 -36.35
CA VAL A 27 -11.32 -12.39 -35.27
C VAL A 27 -9.87 -12.57 -34.78
N ASP A 28 -9.04 -11.59 -35.06
CA ASP A 28 -7.70 -11.53 -34.47
C ASP A 28 -7.84 -11.17 -32.97
N SER A 29 -8.03 -12.22 -32.16
CA SER A 29 -8.28 -12.11 -30.72
C SER A 29 -7.04 -11.65 -29.92
N THR A 30 -5.90 -11.48 -30.57
CA THR A 30 -4.61 -11.21 -29.87
C THR A 30 -4.31 -9.72 -29.68
N SER A 31 -5.08 -8.82 -30.30
CA SER A 31 -4.77 -7.39 -30.34
C SER A 31 -5.32 -6.59 -29.15
N PHE A 32 -6.55 -6.88 -28.69
CA PHE A 32 -7.15 -6.25 -27.53
C PHE A 32 -7.10 -7.18 -26.31
N LYS A 33 -6.89 -6.60 -25.12
CA LYS A 33 -7.03 -7.32 -23.85
C LYS A 33 -7.96 -6.53 -22.94
N ILE A 34 -8.73 -7.22 -22.13
CA ILE A 34 -9.59 -6.64 -21.12
C ILE A 34 -9.27 -7.25 -19.76
N ASN A 35 -9.30 -6.42 -18.71
CA ASN A 35 -9.16 -6.87 -17.33
C ASN A 35 -10.09 -6.08 -16.43
N PRO A 36 -10.79 -6.68 -15.47
CA PRO A 36 -11.39 -5.95 -14.38
C PRO A 36 -10.32 -5.14 -13.65
N ARG A 37 -10.65 -3.91 -13.23
CA ARG A 37 -9.70 -3.07 -12.48
C ARG A 37 -9.21 -3.77 -11.21
N PHE A 38 -10.14 -4.29 -10.41
CA PHE A 38 -9.79 -5.05 -9.22
C PHE A 38 -9.69 -6.55 -9.50
N SER A 39 -8.89 -7.26 -8.71
CA SER A 39 -8.77 -8.72 -8.79
C SER A 39 -10.12 -9.42 -8.61
N PHE A 40 -10.97 -8.86 -7.76
CA PHE A 40 -12.38 -9.25 -7.57
C PHE A 40 -13.17 -8.05 -7.04
N TYR A 41 -14.50 -8.16 -7.08
CA TYR A 41 -15.43 -7.20 -6.46
C TYR A 41 -16.21 -7.89 -5.36
N SER A 42 -16.70 -7.16 -4.36
CA SER A 42 -17.38 -7.75 -3.20
C SER A 42 -18.57 -6.92 -2.70
N PHE A 43 -18.40 -5.62 -2.56
CA PHE A 43 -19.44 -4.69 -2.08
C PHE A 43 -19.74 -3.57 -3.07
N GLU A 44 -18.95 -3.48 -4.13
CA GLU A 44 -19.09 -2.44 -5.13
C GLU A 44 -20.29 -2.75 -6.05
N SER A 45 -21.17 -1.78 -6.25
CA SER A 45 -22.28 -1.86 -7.22
C SER A 45 -21.88 -1.44 -8.64
N ALA A 46 -20.69 -0.84 -8.78
CA ALA A 46 -20.09 -0.44 -10.04
C ALA A 46 -18.62 -0.82 -10.07
N GLY A 47 -18.11 -1.11 -11.26
CA GLY A 47 -16.70 -1.44 -11.48
C GLY A 47 -16.16 -0.76 -12.72
N GLU A 48 -14.88 -0.99 -12.99
CA GLU A 48 -14.20 -0.54 -14.19
C GLU A 48 -13.54 -1.72 -14.90
N ILE A 49 -13.64 -1.75 -16.22
CA ILE A 49 -12.88 -2.66 -17.07
C ILE A 49 -11.79 -1.87 -17.78
N LEU A 50 -10.57 -2.35 -17.65
CA LEU A 50 -9.39 -1.81 -18.31
C LEU A 50 -9.28 -2.44 -19.69
N LEU A 51 -9.50 -1.65 -20.74
CA LEU A 51 -9.31 -2.05 -22.12
C LEU A 51 -7.87 -1.69 -22.54
N ILE A 52 -7.04 -2.69 -22.78
CA ILE A 52 -5.71 -2.52 -23.34
C ILE A 52 -5.82 -2.45 -24.86
N VAL A 53 -5.40 -1.33 -25.43
CA VAL A 53 -5.57 -1.01 -26.84
C VAL A 53 -4.24 -1.17 -27.56
N PRO A 54 -4.21 -1.76 -28.78
CA PRO A 54 -3.02 -1.78 -29.64
C PRO A 54 -2.58 -0.37 -30.03
N GLN A 55 -1.27 -0.13 -30.13
CA GLN A 55 -0.70 1.21 -30.36
C GLN A 55 -1.24 1.88 -31.63
N ASN A 56 -1.43 1.12 -32.70
CA ASN A 56 -1.96 1.60 -33.99
C ASN A 56 -3.43 2.01 -33.95
N LEU A 57 -4.13 1.78 -32.80
CA LEU A 57 -5.54 2.10 -32.61
C LEU A 57 -5.78 3.14 -31.50
N PHE A 58 -4.75 3.72 -30.90
CA PHE A 58 -4.90 4.70 -29.82
C PHE A 58 -5.79 5.90 -30.20
N TYR A 59 -5.71 6.33 -31.44
CA TYR A 59 -6.46 7.49 -31.94
C TYR A 59 -7.67 7.10 -32.81
N SER A 60 -8.03 5.82 -32.84
CA SER A 60 -9.21 5.33 -33.51
C SER A 60 -10.44 5.46 -32.60
N LYS A 61 -11.59 5.84 -33.16
CA LYS A 61 -12.87 5.79 -32.45
C LYS A 61 -13.29 4.34 -32.29
N LEU A 62 -13.46 3.89 -31.05
CA LEU A 62 -13.88 2.54 -30.68
C LEU A 62 -15.28 2.56 -30.10
N THR A 63 -16.07 1.52 -30.39
CA THR A 63 -17.29 1.19 -29.66
C THR A 63 -17.11 -0.18 -29.03
N VAL A 64 -17.25 -0.23 -27.71
CA VAL A 64 -17.05 -1.44 -26.90
C VAL A 64 -18.33 -1.76 -26.15
N SER A 65 -18.70 -3.03 -26.14
CA SER A 65 -19.82 -3.56 -25.36
C SER A 65 -19.34 -4.74 -24.53
N PHE A 66 -19.68 -4.76 -23.25
CA PHE A 66 -19.40 -5.85 -22.32
C PHE A 66 -20.66 -6.62 -22.01
N GLY A 67 -20.57 -7.96 -22.05
CA GLY A 67 -21.69 -8.84 -21.74
C GLY A 67 -21.28 -10.04 -20.88
N ILE A 68 -22.24 -10.50 -20.08
CA ILE A 68 -22.19 -11.73 -19.29
C ILE A 68 -23.47 -12.50 -19.64
N ASP A 69 -23.34 -13.76 -20.02
CA ASP A 69 -24.48 -14.66 -20.35
C ASP A 69 -25.48 -14.05 -21.35
N GLY A 70 -25.00 -13.21 -22.28
CA GLY A 70 -25.80 -12.54 -23.30
C GLY A 70 -26.41 -11.20 -22.89
N GLU A 71 -26.34 -10.83 -21.62
CA GLU A 71 -26.77 -9.52 -21.11
C GLU A 71 -25.65 -8.49 -21.15
N VAL A 72 -25.97 -7.26 -21.60
CA VAL A 72 -24.99 -6.15 -21.64
C VAL A 72 -24.92 -5.48 -20.28
N ILE A 73 -23.74 -5.49 -19.67
CA ILE A 73 -23.46 -4.86 -18.36
C ILE A 73 -22.75 -3.51 -18.47
N GLY A 74 -22.32 -3.13 -19.67
CA GLY A 74 -21.68 -1.85 -19.92
C GLY A 74 -21.32 -1.64 -21.38
N SER A 75 -21.26 -0.38 -21.79
CA SER A 75 -20.82 0.01 -23.13
C SER A 75 -20.09 1.34 -23.10
N TRP A 76 -19.22 1.55 -24.09
CA TRP A 76 -18.45 2.78 -24.21
C TRP A 76 -18.15 3.09 -25.68
N THR A 77 -18.20 4.36 -26.03
CA THR A 77 -17.78 4.84 -27.35
C THR A 77 -16.87 6.05 -27.17
N GLY A 78 -15.66 5.99 -27.71
CA GLY A 78 -14.69 7.06 -27.56
C GLY A 78 -13.38 6.79 -28.29
N ILE A 79 -12.44 7.69 -28.11
CA ILE A 79 -11.04 7.59 -28.59
C ILE A 79 -10.17 7.34 -27.36
N PRO A 80 -9.44 6.21 -27.28
CA PRO A 80 -8.60 5.88 -26.12
C PRO A 80 -7.50 6.92 -25.85
N GLY A 81 -6.85 7.44 -26.90
CA GLY A 81 -5.73 8.39 -26.80
C GLY A 81 -4.44 7.80 -26.24
N LYS A 82 -4.52 6.62 -25.61
CA LYS A 82 -3.42 5.95 -24.89
C LYS A 82 -3.60 4.43 -24.86
N LYS A 83 -2.60 3.73 -24.33
CA LYS A 83 -2.57 2.25 -24.26
C LYS A 83 -3.75 1.63 -23.49
N MET A 84 -4.35 2.37 -22.55
CA MET A 84 -5.38 1.84 -21.66
C MET A 84 -6.57 2.79 -21.59
N ALA A 85 -7.79 2.28 -21.81
CA ALA A 85 -9.02 3.00 -21.56
C ALA A 85 -9.75 2.38 -20.34
N ARG A 86 -10.41 3.23 -19.54
CA ARG A 86 -11.21 2.85 -18.37
C ARG A 86 -12.67 2.89 -18.77
N ILE A 87 -13.36 1.80 -18.59
CA ILE A 87 -14.78 1.69 -19.01
C ILE A 87 -15.62 1.25 -17.81
N PRO A 88 -16.59 2.08 -17.35
CA PRO A 88 -17.42 1.73 -16.23
C PRO A 88 -18.39 0.61 -16.62
N VAL A 89 -18.70 -0.26 -15.65
CA VAL A 89 -19.67 -1.34 -15.75
C VAL A 89 -20.50 -1.43 -14.48
N THR A 90 -21.74 -1.91 -14.61
CA THR A 90 -22.63 -2.17 -13.49
C THR A 90 -22.40 -3.59 -12.97
N LEU A 91 -22.37 -3.76 -11.64
CA LEU A 91 -22.02 -5.00 -10.96
C LEU A 91 -23.16 -5.54 -10.08
N ASN A 92 -24.39 -5.51 -10.55
CA ASN A 92 -25.54 -6.13 -9.85
C ASN A 92 -25.52 -7.65 -10.03
N LEU A 93 -24.42 -8.30 -9.60
CA LEU A 93 -24.16 -9.72 -9.81
C LEU A 93 -24.09 -10.44 -8.47
N GLN A 94 -24.53 -11.70 -8.44
CA GLN A 94 -24.35 -12.54 -7.26
C GLN A 94 -22.90 -13.02 -7.13
N PRO A 95 -22.43 -13.38 -5.93
CA PRO A 95 -21.12 -13.95 -5.75
C PRO A 95 -20.92 -15.20 -6.63
N SER A 96 -20.04 -15.10 -7.60
CA SER A 96 -19.65 -16.16 -8.56
C SER A 96 -18.46 -15.69 -9.41
N GLU A 97 -17.93 -16.59 -10.20
CA GLU A 97 -17.01 -16.29 -11.29
C GLU A 97 -17.78 -16.27 -12.62
N TYR A 98 -17.61 -15.20 -13.38
CA TYR A 98 -18.27 -14.95 -14.64
C TYR A 98 -17.27 -14.82 -15.78
N ILE A 99 -17.65 -15.24 -16.98
CA ILE A 99 -16.91 -14.91 -18.19
C ILE A 99 -17.43 -13.59 -18.75
N LEU A 100 -16.61 -12.56 -18.64
CA LEU A 100 -16.87 -11.26 -19.22
C LEU A 100 -16.42 -11.24 -20.67
N ASN A 101 -17.36 -11.04 -21.59
CA ASN A 101 -17.09 -10.95 -23.03
C ASN A 101 -17.14 -9.49 -23.48
N ALA A 102 -16.17 -9.07 -24.28
CA ALA A 102 -16.15 -7.77 -24.94
C ALA A 102 -16.24 -7.92 -26.44
N THR A 103 -17.10 -7.09 -27.06
CA THR A 103 -17.13 -6.88 -28.50
C THR A 103 -16.65 -5.47 -28.79
N ILE A 104 -15.60 -5.33 -29.60
CA ILE A 104 -14.95 -4.05 -29.92
C ILE A 104 -15.08 -3.79 -31.43
N ALA A 105 -15.74 -2.71 -31.80
CA ALA A 105 -15.82 -2.22 -33.17
C ALA A 105 -14.92 -0.99 -33.36
N VAL A 106 -14.18 -0.92 -34.45
CA VAL A 106 -13.33 0.19 -34.84
C VAL A 106 -14.05 0.99 -35.93
N SER A 107 -14.30 2.28 -35.74
CA SER A 107 -14.99 3.12 -36.70
C SER A 107 -14.26 3.12 -38.05
N GLY A 108 -15.03 2.98 -39.14
CA GLY A 108 -14.46 2.90 -40.50
C GLY A 108 -13.86 1.54 -40.87
N ARG A 109 -13.96 0.53 -40.01
CA ARG A 109 -13.55 -0.84 -40.32
C ARG A 109 -14.72 -1.82 -40.19
N ASN A 110 -14.87 -2.70 -41.16
CA ASN A 110 -15.90 -3.76 -41.13
C ASN A 110 -15.48 -4.99 -40.29
N VAL A 111 -14.66 -4.76 -39.25
CA VAL A 111 -14.13 -5.81 -38.38
C VAL A 111 -14.58 -5.56 -36.95
N LYS A 112 -15.09 -6.59 -36.31
CA LYS A 112 -15.33 -6.63 -34.87
C LYS A 112 -14.28 -7.54 -34.22
N TYR A 113 -13.72 -7.07 -33.12
CA TYR A 113 -12.78 -7.82 -32.30
C TYR A 113 -13.53 -8.35 -31.07
N ALA A 114 -13.11 -9.52 -30.59
CA ALA A 114 -13.61 -10.09 -29.35
C ALA A 114 -12.46 -10.24 -28.36
N ALA A 115 -12.75 -10.03 -27.08
CA ALA A 115 -11.87 -10.34 -25.97
C ALA A 115 -12.71 -10.87 -24.82
N ASN A 116 -12.14 -11.72 -23.98
CA ASN A 116 -12.81 -12.19 -22.77
C ASN A 116 -11.84 -12.19 -21.59
N THR A 117 -12.39 -12.23 -20.40
CA THR A 117 -11.66 -12.33 -19.13
C THR A 117 -12.61 -12.84 -18.04
N HIS A 118 -12.03 -13.27 -16.93
CA HIS A 118 -12.79 -13.62 -15.74
C HIS A 118 -13.16 -12.37 -14.94
N LEU A 119 -14.41 -12.28 -14.52
CA LEU A 119 -14.93 -11.29 -13.58
C LEU A 119 -15.36 -12.04 -12.32
N ILE A 120 -14.68 -11.78 -11.21
CA ILE A 120 -14.90 -12.49 -9.95
C ILE A 120 -15.67 -11.59 -9.00
N ILE A 121 -16.83 -12.07 -8.53
CA ILE A 121 -17.62 -11.44 -7.49
C ILE A 121 -17.55 -12.33 -6.26
N LEU A 122 -17.08 -11.82 -5.13
CA LEU A 122 -16.99 -12.54 -3.86
C LEU A 122 -17.97 -11.96 -2.83
N LYS A 123 -18.32 -12.75 -1.84
CA LYS A 123 -18.96 -12.19 -0.65
C LYS A 123 -17.95 -11.32 0.10
N TYR A 124 -18.38 -10.13 0.53
CA TYR A 124 -17.53 -9.21 1.31
C TYR A 124 -16.92 -9.88 2.55
N LYS A 125 -15.65 -9.62 2.77
CA LYS A 125 -14.87 -10.09 3.92
C LYS A 125 -14.08 -8.91 4.52
N PRO A 126 -14.16 -8.66 5.84
CA PRO A 126 -13.55 -7.47 6.45
C PRO A 126 -12.04 -7.32 6.22
N ASN A 127 -11.31 -8.43 6.11
CA ASN A 127 -9.87 -8.44 5.89
C ASN A 127 -9.45 -8.69 4.42
N GLU A 128 -10.38 -8.60 3.48
CA GLU A 128 -10.08 -8.81 2.05
C GLU A 128 -9.03 -7.81 1.53
N VAL A 129 -8.19 -8.29 0.62
CA VAL A 129 -7.15 -7.52 -0.04
C VAL A 129 -7.29 -7.69 -1.56
N LYS A 130 -7.58 -6.60 -2.26
CA LYS A 130 -7.68 -6.60 -3.73
C LYS A 130 -6.42 -6.02 -4.36
N THR A 131 -6.02 -6.54 -5.50
CA THR A 131 -5.04 -5.86 -6.34
C THR A 131 -5.77 -4.87 -7.25
N ASP A 132 -5.27 -3.64 -7.34
CA ASP A 132 -5.74 -2.62 -8.30
C ASP A 132 -4.83 -2.66 -9.54
N ARG A 133 -5.32 -3.21 -10.63
CA ARG A 133 -4.56 -3.35 -11.88
C ARG A 133 -4.31 -2.01 -12.59
N LEU A 134 -5.08 -0.98 -12.25
CA LEU A 134 -4.89 0.37 -12.81
C LEU A 134 -3.69 1.07 -12.18
N THR A 135 -3.66 1.13 -10.86
CA THR A 135 -2.61 1.85 -10.11
C THR A 135 -1.40 0.96 -9.79
N GLY A 136 -1.59 -0.36 -9.81
CA GLY A 136 -0.61 -1.35 -9.37
C GLY A 136 -0.52 -1.48 -7.84
N GLY A 137 -1.34 -0.77 -7.09
CA GLY A 137 -1.42 -0.85 -5.64
C GLY A 137 -2.35 -1.97 -5.14
N LEU A 138 -2.56 -1.98 -3.84
CA LEU A 138 -3.55 -2.83 -3.18
C LEU A 138 -4.71 -2.00 -2.65
N ILE A 139 -5.86 -2.65 -2.48
CA ILE A 139 -6.99 -2.12 -1.71
C ILE A 139 -7.11 -2.95 -0.44
N VAL A 140 -6.89 -2.32 0.70
CA VAL A 140 -6.96 -2.91 2.04
C VAL A 140 -7.93 -2.08 2.86
N ASN A 141 -8.90 -2.70 3.52
CA ASN A 141 -9.95 -1.97 4.25
C ASN A 141 -10.64 -0.88 3.40
N LYS A 142 -10.94 -1.20 2.13
CA LYS A 142 -11.57 -0.31 1.13
C LYS A 142 -10.73 0.91 0.72
N ARG A 143 -9.44 0.97 1.09
CA ARG A 143 -8.52 2.08 0.81
C ARG A 143 -7.29 1.63 0.05
N GLN A 144 -6.70 2.54 -0.69
CA GLN A 144 -5.44 2.31 -1.38
C GLN A 144 -4.32 2.05 -0.36
N PHE A 145 -3.51 1.03 -0.63
CA PHE A 145 -2.42 0.60 0.24
C PHE A 145 -1.16 0.37 -0.59
N PHE A 146 -0.09 1.07 -0.23
CA PHE A 146 1.25 0.86 -0.77
C PHE A 146 2.06 0.07 0.26
N PRO A 147 2.34 -1.23 0.05
CA PRO A 147 3.12 -2.02 0.97
C PRO A 147 4.57 -1.54 1.01
N PHE A 148 5.06 -1.23 2.21
CA PHE A 148 6.43 -0.84 2.44
C PHE A 148 6.94 -1.55 3.69
N GLY A 149 7.79 -2.56 3.49
CA GLY A 149 8.15 -3.48 4.55
C GLY A 149 9.50 -4.13 4.38
N PHE A 150 9.66 -5.24 5.06
CA PHE A 150 10.94 -5.95 5.11
C PHE A 150 10.75 -7.42 5.42
N TYR A 151 11.75 -8.22 5.02
CA TYR A 151 11.93 -9.57 5.52
C TYR A 151 12.59 -9.58 6.89
N THR A 152 12.21 -10.54 7.69
CA THR A 152 12.87 -10.92 8.95
C THR A 152 12.87 -12.43 9.09
N TYR A 153 13.59 -12.98 10.08
CA TYR A 153 13.58 -14.42 10.35
C TYR A 153 12.73 -14.74 11.58
N SER A 154 12.12 -15.92 11.56
CA SER A 154 11.42 -16.47 12.73
C SER A 154 12.42 -17.12 13.70
N PRO A 155 12.18 -17.03 15.04
CA PRO A 155 11.06 -16.37 15.68
C PRO A 155 11.13 -14.83 15.57
N VAL A 156 9.99 -14.20 15.30
CA VAL A 156 9.90 -12.75 15.27
C VAL A 156 10.10 -12.21 16.67
N HIS A 157 11.06 -11.28 16.82
CA HIS A 157 11.29 -10.67 18.13
C HIS A 157 10.03 -9.92 18.58
N PRO A 158 9.60 -10.06 19.84
CA PRO A 158 8.31 -9.50 20.28
C PRO A 158 8.15 -7.99 20.10
N THR A 159 9.25 -7.23 20.14
CA THR A 159 9.23 -5.76 19.98
C THR A 159 9.45 -5.30 18.54
N LEU A 160 9.79 -6.20 17.61
CA LEU A 160 10.14 -5.82 16.26
C LEU A 160 9.00 -5.10 15.52
N PRO A 161 7.74 -5.53 15.58
CA PRO A 161 6.65 -4.80 14.95
C PRO A 161 6.52 -3.36 15.47
N GLU A 162 6.64 -3.16 16.78
CA GLU A 162 6.61 -1.84 17.40
C GLU A 162 7.77 -0.94 16.98
N GLU A 163 8.97 -1.49 16.93
CA GLU A 163 10.17 -0.75 16.56
C GLU A 163 10.11 -0.24 15.13
N GLU A 164 9.46 -0.99 14.25
CA GLU A 164 9.47 -0.69 12.83
C GLU A 164 8.22 0.09 12.36
N VAL A 165 7.04 -0.15 12.95
CA VAL A 165 5.84 0.65 12.62
C VAL A 165 6.04 2.14 12.93
N VAL A 166 6.76 2.46 13.99
CA VAL A 166 7.05 3.86 14.37
C VAL A 166 7.95 4.58 13.36
N LYS A 167 8.66 3.83 12.51
CA LYS A 167 9.49 4.37 11.42
C LYS A 167 8.69 4.58 10.12
N GLY A 168 7.45 4.08 10.05
CA GLY A 168 6.62 4.18 8.86
C GLY A 168 6.47 2.88 8.08
N PHE A 169 7.12 1.78 8.49
CA PHE A 169 6.86 0.47 7.89
C PHE A 169 5.44 0.02 8.20
N ASN A 170 4.77 -0.55 7.18
CA ASN A 170 3.40 -1.02 7.30
C ASN A 170 3.25 -2.53 7.01
N MET A 171 4.36 -3.23 6.76
CA MET A 171 4.36 -4.63 6.42
C MET A 171 5.63 -5.33 6.93
N ILE A 172 5.48 -6.58 7.43
CA ILE A 172 6.59 -7.49 7.69
C ILE A 172 6.39 -8.81 6.94
N SER A 173 7.48 -9.53 6.66
CA SER A 173 7.44 -10.87 6.05
C SER A 173 8.46 -11.79 6.74
N PRO A 174 8.03 -12.59 7.73
CA PRO A 174 8.92 -13.50 8.42
C PRO A 174 9.25 -14.73 7.59
N TYR A 175 10.54 -15.03 7.36
CA TYR A 175 10.96 -16.37 6.94
C TYR A 175 10.75 -17.33 8.11
N GLN A 176 9.92 -18.32 7.90
CA GLN A 176 9.47 -19.22 8.97
C GLN A 176 9.31 -20.66 8.50
N ARG A 177 9.54 -21.57 9.42
CA ARG A 177 9.16 -22.98 9.26
C ARG A 177 7.77 -23.17 9.88
N ILE A 178 6.85 -23.68 9.07
CA ILE A 178 5.48 -23.96 9.52
C ILE A 178 5.49 -25.33 10.20
N LEU A 179 5.69 -25.30 11.51
CA LEU A 179 5.71 -26.47 12.38
C LEU A 179 4.58 -26.35 13.39
N PRO A 180 3.97 -27.46 13.82
CA PRO A 180 2.91 -27.41 14.84
C PRO A 180 3.32 -26.67 16.13
N GLU A 181 4.53 -26.90 16.61
CA GLU A 181 5.08 -26.29 17.83
C GLU A 181 5.33 -24.78 17.71
N THR A 182 5.45 -24.24 16.50
CA THR A 182 5.63 -22.79 16.29
C THR A 182 4.32 -22.03 16.06
N LEU A 183 3.16 -22.70 16.11
CA LEU A 183 1.86 -22.07 15.87
C LEU A 183 1.56 -20.92 16.84
N THR A 184 1.86 -21.10 18.12
CA THR A 184 1.64 -20.06 19.14
C THR A 184 2.46 -18.81 18.86
N SER A 185 3.72 -18.95 18.46
CA SER A 185 4.56 -17.79 18.13
C SER A 185 4.10 -17.11 16.83
N ARG A 186 3.59 -17.88 15.85
CA ARG A 186 3.01 -17.31 14.63
C ARG A 186 1.75 -16.49 14.93
N LYS A 187 0.83 -17.02 15.76
CA LYS A 187 -0.34 -16.26 16.20
C LYS A 187 0.07 -15.00 16.95
N ALA A 188 1.02 -15.09 17.86
CA ALA A 188 1.45 -13.94 18.66
C ALA A 188 1.95 -12.76 17.82
N TYR A 189 2.83 -12.97 16.83
CA TYR A 189 3.26 -11.86 15.99
C TYR A 189 2.17 -11.37 15.02
N MET A 190 1.30 -12.25 14.54
CA MET A 190 0.15 -11.87 13.72
C MET A 190 -0.81 -10.96 14.51
N ASP A 191 -1.19 -11.37 15.72
CA ASP A 191 -2.03 -10.59 16.62
C ASP A 191 -1.38 -9.23 16.93
N ARG A 192 -0.06 -9.23 17.18
CA ARG A 192 0.65 -7.99 17.47
C ARG A 192 0.70 -7.06 16.27
N CYS A 193 0.94 -7.57 15.07
CA CYS A 193 0.87 -6.78 13.84
C CYS A 193 -0.54 -6.17 13.65
N ALA A 194 -1.60 -6.95 13.88
CA ALA A 194 -2.96 -6.45 13.79
C ALA A 194 -3.24 -5.29 14.77
N GLN A 195 -2.80 -5.42 16.02
CA GLN A 195 -2.94 -4.37 17.04
C GLN A 195 -2.25 -3.06 16.65
N LEU A 196 -1.12 -3.15 15.94
CA LEU A 196 -0.32 -2.00 15.51
C LEU A 196 -0.71 -1.44 14.14
N GLY A 197 -1.68 -2.08 13.45
CA GLY A 197 -2.05 -1.72 12.09
C GLY A 197 -1.03 -2.15 11.03
N MET A 198 -0.10 -3.01 11.39
CA MET A 198 0.89 -3.59 10.50
C MET A 198 0.32 -4.79 9.77
N LYS A 199 0.66 -4.97 8.50
CA LYS A 199 0.24 -6.13 7.71
C LYS A 199 1.36 -7.16 7.63
N VAL A 200 1.00 -8.39 7.32
CA VAL A 200 1.93 -9.51 7.18
C VAL A 200 1.84 -10.09 5.77
N HIS A 201 2.94 -10.04 5.06
CA HIS A 201 3.16 -10.83 3.86
C HIS A 201 3.61 -12.21 4.30
N TYR A 202 2.63 -13.14 4.36
CA TYR A 202 2.76 -14.40 5.07
C TYR A 202 3.50 -15.46 4.26
N ASN A 203 4.62 -15.92 4.79
CA ASN A 203 5.52 -16.87 4.14
C ASN A 203 5.03 -18.32 4.31
N LEU A 204 4.74 -19.00 3.21
CA LEU A 204 4.33 -20.40 3.12
C LEU A 204 5.42 -21.33 2.54
N LEU A 205 6.63 -20.82 2.27
CA LEU A 205 7.68 -21.52 1.52
C LEU A 205 7.97 -22.91 2.06
N SER A 206 7.98 -23.11 3.38
CA SER A 206 8.31 -24.38 4.02
C SER A 206 7.32 -25.52 3.71
N VAL A 207 6.08 -25.18 3.34
CA VAL A 207 5.01 -26.14 3.04
C VAL A 207 4.47 -26.06 1.63
N SER A 208 4.69 -24.94 0.91
CA SER A 208 4.33 -24.80 -0.51
C SER A 208 5.28 -25.53 -1.45
N GLY A 209 6.51 -25.82 -1.00
CA GLY A 209 7.56 -26.35 -1.87
C GLY A 209 8.12 -25.31 -2.86
N GLY A 210 7.89 -24.02 -2.58
CA GLY A 210 8.27 -22.91 -3.45
C GLY A 210 9.74 -22.46 -3.38
N GLY A 211 10.61 -23.22 -2.70
CA GLY A 211 12.02 -22.85 -2.50
C GLY A 211 12.22 -21.90 -1.32
N GLY A 212 13.36 -21.23 -1.26
CA GLY A 212 13.72 -20.28 -0.22
C GLY A 212 14.69 -20.80 0.82
N VAL A 213 15.69 -19.99 1.14
CA VAL A 213 16.74 -20.34 2.11
C VAL A 213 16.14 -20.42 3.53
N GLY A 214 16.49 -21.50 4.25
CA GLY A 214 16.08 -21.70 5.64
C GLY A 214 14.61 -22.07 5.86
N SER A 215 13.83 -22.27 4.79
CA SER A 215 12.42 -22.65 4.87
C SER A 215 12.19 -24.16 4.73
N LEU A 216 13.18 -24.94 4.34
CA LEU A 216 13.05 -26.37 4.19
C LEU A 216 12.83 -27.08 5.53
N ILE A 217 11.93 -28.05 5.54
CA ILE A 217 11.68 -28.96 6.68
C ILE A 217 12.15 -30.34 6.23
N ASP A 218 13.19 -30.84 6.87
CA ASP A 218 13.76 -32.14 6.54
C ASP A 218 12.78 -33.27 6.90
N GLY A 219 12.69 -34.26 5.99
CA GLY A 219 11.88 -35.44 6.22
C GLY A 219 10.36 -35.25 6.05
N LEU A 220 9.90 -34.03 5.71
CA LEU A 220 8.47 -33.81 5.47
C LEU A 220 8.07 -34.28 4.07
N ASP A 221 7.22 -35.30 3.99
CA ASP A 221 6.70 -35.81 2.72
C ASP A 221 5.68 -34.87 2.05
N ASN A 222 5.37 -35.10 0.79
CA ASN A 222 4.51 -34.23 0.01
C ASN A 222 3.06 -34.19 0.50
N GLN A 223 2.56 -35.27 1.08
CA GLN A 223 1.20 -35.32 1.63
C GLN A 223 1.12 -34.47 2.89
N SER A 224 2.05 -34.64 3.80
CA SER A 224 2.15 -33.82 5.02
C SER A 224 2.35 -32.34 4.71
N LYS A 225 3.18 -31.99 3.71
CA LYS A 225 3.32 -30.60 3.24
C LYS A 225 1.99 -30.02 2.80
N LYS A 226 1.21 -30.76 2.02
CA LYS A 226 -0.10 -30.31 1.53
C LYS A 226 -1.10 -30.13 2.70
N GLU A 227 -1.14 -31.05 3.64
CA GLU A 227 -2.00 -30.98 4.81
C GLU A 227 -1.65 -29.76 5.69
N TRP A 228 -0.36 -29.54 5.93
CA TRP A 228 0.09 -28.38 6.71
C TRP A 228 -0.15 -27.07 5.98
N LEU A 229 0.02 -27.01 4.66
CA LEU A 229 -0.34 -25.85 3.84
C LEU A 229 -1.84 -25.52 3.99
N ILE A 230 -2.71 -26.51 3.84
CA ILE A 230 -4.17 -26.33 4.00
C ILE A 230 -4.51 -25.81 5.40
N ASN A 231 -3.97 -26.45 6.43
CA ASN A 231 -4.23 -26.07 7.81
C ASN A 231 -3.75 -24.64 8.12
N GLU A 232 -2.60 -24.26 7.59
CA GLU A 232 -2.04 -22.93 7.80
C GLU A 232 -2.88 -21.84 7.13
N ILE A 233 -3.31 -22.06 5.88
CA ILE A 233 -4.21 -21.14 5.18
C ILE A 233 -5.53 -20.99 5.93
N ILE A 234 -6.17 -22.08 6.33
CA ILE A 234 -7.43 -22.06 7.08
C ILE A 234 -7.26 -21.32 8.42
N THR A 235 -6.11 -21.47 9.07
CA THR A 235 -5.82 -20.83 10.36
C THR A 235 -5.73 -19.30 10.23
N PHE A 236 -5.13 -18.79 9.15
CA PHE A 236 -4.80 -17.36 9.07
C PHE A 236 -5.57 -16.57 8.01
N ARG A 237 -6.33 -17.20 7.09
CA ARG A 237 -7.08 -16.50 6.04
C ARG A 237 -8.09 -15.47 6.56
N ASP A 238 -8.53 -15.59 7.79
CA ASP A 238 -9.47 -14.66 8.42
C ASP A 238 -8.77 -13.66 9.36
N HIS A 239 -7.43 -13.73 9.43
CA HIS A 239 -6.68 -12.89 10.36
C HIS A 239 -6.53 -11.46 9.83
N PRO A 240 -6.82 -10.40 10.63
CA PRO A 240 -6.83 -9.01 10.17
C PRO A 240 -5.47 -8.49 9.72
N ALA A 241 -4.36 -9.06 10.18
CA ALA A 241 -3.02 -8.68 9.73
C ALA A 241 -2.63 -9.30 8.38
N LEU A 242 -3.32 -10.31 7.86
CA LEU A 242 -2.95 -10.95 6.61
C LEU A 242 -3.04 -9.96 5.45
N LEU A 243 -1.98 -9.86 4.64
CA LEU A 243 -1.91 -9.04 3.44
C LEU A 243 -1.89 -9.88 2.16
N ALA A 244 -1.00 -10.85 2.14
CA ALA A 244 -0.76 -11.67 0.96
C ALA A 244 -0.06 -12.98 1.36
N TRP A 245 -0.19 -14.00 0.53
CA TRP A 245 0.49 -15.29 0.67
C TRP A 245 1.76 -15.32 -0.18
N TYR A 246 2.89 -15.63 0.42
CA TYR A 246 4.18 -15.79 -0.26
C TYR A 246 4.47 -17.28 -0.47
N ILE A 247 4.38 -17.78 -1.72
CA ILE A 247 4.39 -19.20 -2.03
C ILE A 247 5.67 -19.69 -2.69
N ALA A 248 6.46 -18.81 -3.31
CA ALA A 248 7.70 -19.24 -3.96
C ALA A 248 8.76 -18.14 -3.98
N ASP A 249 9.99 -18.58 -3.73
CA ASP A 249 11.21 -17.79 -3.73
C ASP A 249 12.15 -18.31 -4.82
N GLU A 250 12.46 -17.44 -5.79
CA GLU A 250 13.35 -17.72 -6.92
C GLU A 250 13.07 -19.07 -7.62
N PRO A 251 11.83 -19.35 -8.07
CA PRO A 251 11.45 -20.66 -8.56
C PRO A 251 12.28 -21.14 -9.75
N THR A 252 12.80 -20.21 -10.56
CA THR A 252 13.69 -20.56 -11.68
C THR A 252 15.03 -21.11 -11.18
N GLY A 253 15.64 -20.46 -10.19
CA GLY A 253 16.89 -20.90 -9.55
C GLY A 253 16.71 -22.24 -8.84
N ASN A 254 15.58 -22.39 -8.14
CA ASN A 254 15.22 -23.60 -7.41
C ASN A 254 14.62 -24.71 -8.29
N LYS A 255 14.59 -24.52 -9.63
CA LYS A 255 14.09 -25.50 -10.62
C LYS A 255 12.65 -25.95 -10.40
N ILE A 256 11.80 -25.08 -9.89
CA ILE A 256 10.39 -25.34 -9.69
C ILE A 256 9.65 -25.09 -11.00
N SER A 257 8.86 -26.07 -11.46
CA SER A 257 8.13 -25.91 -12.71
C SER A 257 6.94 -24.94 -12.56
N PRO A 258 6.60 -24.16 -13.61
CA PRO A 258 5.40 -23.33 -13.62
C PRO A 258 4.12 -24.11 -13.27
N ASP A 259 3.94 -25.31 -13.81
CA ASP A 259 2.76 -26.16 -13.54
C ASP A 259 2.66 -26.57 -12.07
N SER A 260 3.80 -26.85 -11.42
CA SER A 260 3.80 -27.18 -10.00
C SER A 260 3.37 -25.97 -9.16
N LEU A 261 3.88 -24.81 -9.49
CA LEU A 261 3.52 -23.58 -8.76
C LEU A 261 2.08 -23.18 -9.03
N THR A 262 1.56 -23.36 -10.25
CA THR A 262 0.15 -23.10 -10.59
C THR A 262 -0.78 -24.01 -9.78
N ARG A 263 -0.43 -25.29 -9.56
CA ARG A 263 -1.24 -26.16 -8.69
C ARG A 263 -1.31 -25.65 -7.23
N ILE A 264 -0.19 -25.15 -6.71
CA ILE A 264 -0.16 -24.57 -5.36
C ILE A 264 -0.98 -23.26 -5.31
N TYR A 265 -0.80 -22.39 -6.29
CA TYR A 265 -1.58 -21.17 -6.44
C TYR A 265 -3.09 -21.46 -6.45
N ASN A 266 -3.54 -22.42 -7.27
CA ASN A 266 -4.95 -22.79 -7.36
C ASN A 266 -5.49 -23.32 -6.03
N LEU A 267 -4.71 -24.14 -5.30
CA LEU A 267 -5.10 -24.62 -3.97
C LEU A 267 -5.23 -23.46 -2.96
N VAL A 268 -4.29 -22.51 -2.99
CA VAL A 268 -4.38 -21.32 -2.13
C VAL A 268 -5.63 -20.51 -2.47
N LYS A 269 -5.91 -20.28 -3.77
CA LYS A 269 -7.08 -19.49 -4.22
C LYS A 269 -8.41 -20.21 -3.97
N GLU A 270 -8.43 -21.54 -3.96
CA GLU A 270 -9.60 -22.33 -3.58
C GLU A 270 -9.93 -22.16 -2.08
N LEU A 271 -8.91 -22.12 -1.23
CA LEU A 271 -9.07 -21.97 0.21
C LEU A 271 -9.24 -20.53 0.66
N ASP A 272 -8.63 -19.59 -0.04
CA ASP A 272 -8.64 -18.15 0.24
C ASP A 272 -8.60 -17.29 -1.04
N PRO A 273 -9.74 -17.05 -1.67
CA PRO A 273 -9.81 -16.19 -2.85
C PRO A 273 -9.64 -14.69 -2.56
N TRP A 274 -9.70 -14.28 -1.28
CA TRP A 274 -9.68 -12.87 -0.86
C TRP A 274 -8.30 -12.25 -0.72
N HIS A 275 -7.24 -13.06 -0.60
CA HIS A 275 -5.88 -12.52 -0.47
C HIS A 275 -5.03 -12.85 -1.69
N PRO A 276 -4.20 -11.90 -2.15
CA PRO A 276 -3.30 -12.13 -3.27
C PRO A 276 -2.16 -13.08 -2.92
N VAL A 277 -1.64 -13.72 -3.96
CA VAL A 277 -0.50 -14.64 -3.89
C VAL A 277 0.70 -13.99 -4.59
N SER A 278 1.88 -14.08 -4.00
CA SER A 278 3.12 -13.50 -4.51
C SER A 278 4.21 -14.54 -4.74
N THR A 279 5.13 -14.19 -5.64
CA THR A 279 6.35 -14.93 -5.93
C THR A 279 7.49 -13.95 -6.23
N VAL A 280 8.68 -14.22 -5.68
CA VAL A 280 9.91 -13.46 -5.91
C VAL A 280 10.74 -14.12 -7.00
N PHE A 281 11.36 -13.32 -7.86
CA PHE A 281 12.21 -13.77 -8.97
C PHE A 281 13.58 -13.12 -8.94
N MET A 282 14.63 -13.95 -8.97
CA MET A 282 16.00 -13.52 -9.27
C MET A 282 16.20 -13.21 -10.76
N ALA A 283 17.32 -12.64 -11.12
CA ALA A 283 17.71 -12.47 -12.51
C ALA A 283 17.87 -13.82 -13.25
N PRO A 284 17.42 -13.97 -14.49
CA PRO A 284 16.76 -12.95 -15.32
C PRO A 284 15.28 -12.76 -14.94
N PHE A 285 14.92 -11.55 -14.47
CA PHE A 285 13.60 -11.24 -13.89
C PHE A 285 12.43 -11.55 -14.83
N MET A 286 12.63 -11.48 -16.14
CA MET A 286 11.62 -11.78 -17.16
C MET A 286 11.26 -13.26 -17.25
N SER A 287 11.97 -14.14 -16.52
CA SER A 287 11.56 -15.55 -16.33
C SER A 287 10.18 -15.66 -15.67
N SER A 288 9.77 -14.62 -14.91
CA SER A 288 8.45 -14.47 -14.28
C SER A 288 7.28 -14.62 -15.25
N ARG A 289 7.46 -14.33 -16.55
CA ARG A 289 6.43 -14.54 -17.58
C ARG A 289 5.89 -15.96 -17.60
N LYS A 290 6.76 -16.96 -17.38
CA LYS A 290 6.38 -18.36 -17.38
C LYS A 290 5.48 -18.74 -16.20
N TYR A 291 5.51 -17.95 -15.14
CA TYR A 291 4.78 -18.18 -13.90
C TYR A 291 3.57 -17.24 -13.73
N ALA A 292 3.20 -16.52 -14.79
CA ALA A 292 2.14 -15.50 -14.72
C ALA A 292 0.81 -16.05 -14.18
N ASP A 293 0.49 -17.32 -14.41
CA ASP A 293 -0.75 -17.96 -13.95
C ASP A 293 -0.66 -18.50 -12.50
N ALA A 294 0.51 -18.38 -11.88
CA ALA A 294 0.78 -18.89 -10.53
C ALA A 294 0.96 -17.78 -9.47
N LEU A 295 0.59 -16.55 -9.79
CA LEU A 295 0.76 -15.41 -8.87
C LEU A 295 -0.23 -14.28 -9.16
N ASP A 296 -0.52 -13.47 -8.16
CA ASP A 296 -1.25 -12.20 -8.27
C ASP A 296 -0.28 -11.00 -8.23
N ILE A 297 0.81 -11.10 -7.49
CA ILE A 297 1.83 -10.07 -7.31
C ILE A 297 3.17 -10.62 -7.78
N VAL A 298 3.82 -9.94 -8.72
CA VAL A 298 5.17 -10.29 -9.18
C VAL A 298 6.21 -9.48 -8.40
N MET A 299 7.21 -10.19 -7.85
CA MET A 299 8.28 -9.54 -7.09
C MET A 299 9.65 -9.85 -7.72
N ALA A 300 10.61 -8.97 -7.54
CA ALA A 300 12.01 -9.19 -7.93
C ALA A 300 12.98 -8.69 -6.86
N ASP A 301 14.08 -9.38 -6.70
CA ASP A 301 15.12 -9.18 -5.71
C ASP A 301 16.49 -8.86 -6.29
N PRO A 302 16.65 -7.72 -6.97
CA PRO A 302 17.91 -7.28 -7.52
C PRO A 302 18.88 -6.83 -6.42
N TYR A 303 19.99 -7.54 -6.24
CA TYR A 303 21.03 -7.25 -5.24
C TYR A 303 22.34 -6.82 -5.90
N PRO A 304 22.49 -5.53 -6.30
CA PRO A 304 23.63 -5.09 -7.11
C PRO A 304 24.92 -4.82 -6.33
N VAL A 305 24.84 -4.49 -5.03
CA VAL A 305 26.00 -3.96 -4.27
C VAL A 305 26.88 -5.10 -3.73
N PRO A 306 28.21 -5.06 -3.96
CA PRO A 306 29.00 -4.00 -4.61
C PRO A 306 29.29 -4.23 -6.09
N VAL A 307 28.85 -5.35 -6.70
CA VAL A 307 29.40 -5.90 -7.95
C VAL A 307 28.67 -5.45 -9.23
N SER A 308 27.49 -4.85 -9.09
CA SER A 308 26.66 -4.42 -10.22
C SER A 308 26.21 -2.96 -10.07
N PRO A 309 25.84 -2.29 -11.16
CA PRO A 309 25.28 -0.94 -11.08
C PRO A 309 23.96 -0.92 -10.31
N ILE A 310 23.76 0.06 -9.41
CA ILE A 310 22.51 0.19 -8.64
C ILE A 310 21.29 0.47 -9.51
N SER A 311 21.48 0.94 -10.76
CA SER A 311 20.39 1.09 -11.73
C SER A 311 19.70 -0.22 -12.10
N MET A 312 20.35 -1.38 -11.87
CA MET A 312 19.76 -2.71 -12.05
C MET A 312 18.41 -2.83 -11.34
N VAL A 313 18.26 -2.19 -10.18
CA VAL A 313 17.02 -2.25 -9.39
C VAL A 313 15.87 -1.51 -10.09
N GLY A 314 16.15 -0.30 -10.59
CA GLY A 314 15.18 0.45 -11.39
C GLY A 314 14.87 -0.22 -12.73
N ASP A 315 15.87 -0.82 -13.37
CA ASP A 315 15.69 -1.53 -14.65
C ASP A 315 14.81 -2.78 -14.47
N ALA A 316 15.02 -3.56 -13.41
CA ALA A 316 14.15 -4.69 -13.04
C ALA A 316 12.71 -4.24 -12.84
N ALA A 317 12.50 -3.18 -12.03
CA ALA A 317 11.18 -2.62 -11.80
C ALA A 317 10.50 -2.18 -13.09
N GLY A 318 11.23 -1.46 -13.96
CA GLY A 318 10.70 -0.95 -15.23
C GLY A 318 10.34 -2.06 -16.21
N GLN A 319 11.16 -3.10 -16.34
CA GLN A 319 10.88 -4.26 -17.20
C GLN A 319 9.62 -5.00 -16.72
N LEU A 320 9.51 -5.28 -15.43
CA LEU A 320 8.34 -5.96 -14.86
C LEU A 320 7.08 -5.10 -14.94
N ALA A 321 7.17 -3.80 -14.62
CA ALA A 321 6.05 -2.89 -14.71
C ALA A 321 5.52 -2.77 -16.15
N ALA A 322 6.40 -2.73 -17.15
CA ALA A 322 6.01 -2.71 -18.56
C ALA A 322 5.32 -4.01 -19.00
N GLU A 323 5.84 -5.16 -18.55
CA GLU A 323 5.31 -6.49 -18.88
C GLU A 323 3.94 -6.72 -18.25
N PHE A 324 3.82 -6.41 -16.95
CA PHE A 324 2.63 -6.72 -16.17
C PHE A 324 1.63 -5.55 -16.06
N ALA A 325 1.86 -4.45 -16.79
CA ALA A 325 0.97 -3.27 -16.79
C ALA A 325 -0.50 -3.63 -17.05
N GLY A 326 -1.38 -3.16 -16.16
CA GLY A 326 -2.82 -3.43 -16.24
C GLY A 326 -3.22 -4.87 -15.91
N ARG A 327 -2.29 -5.67 -15.36
CA ARG A 327 -2.53 -7.08 -15.01
C ARG A 327 -2.16 -7.41 -13.57
N LYS A 328 -0.96 -7.06 -13.11
CA LYS A 328 -0.43 -7.47 -11.80
C LYS A 328 0.42 -6.36 -11.19
N PRO A 329 0.30 -6.13 -9.87
CA PRO A 329 1.26 -5.33 -9.09
C PRO A 329 2.69 -5.84 -9.21
N VAL A 330 3.63 -4.90 -9.19
CA VAL A 330 5.07 -5.19 -9.15
C VAL A 330 5.64 -4.67 -7.84
N TRP A 331 6.26 -5.55 -7.07
CA TRP A 331 7.01 -5.19 -5.89
C TRP A 331 8.49 -5.44 -6.10
N ILE A 332 9.33 -4.65 -5.46
CA ILE A 332 10.78 -4.83 -5.49
C ILE A 332 11.31 -5.11 -4.09
N VAL A 333 12.28 -6.00 -4.05
CA VAL A 333 13.01 -6.39 -2.85
C VAL A 333 14.42 -5.80 -2.94
N PRO A 334 14.63 -4.54 -2.51
CA PRO A 334 15.97 -3.95 -2.56
C PRO A 334 16.90 -4.60 -1.55
N GLN A 335 18.19 -4.66 -1.90
CA GLN A 335 19.25 -5.11 -1.01
C GLN A 335 19.39 -4.16 0.19
N ALA A 336 19.32 -4.71 1.42
CA ALA A 336 19.60 -4.00 2.66
C ALA A 336 20.51 -4.84 3.59
N PHE A 337 21.43 -5.57 3.00
CA PHE A 337 22.35 -6.48 3.70
C PHE A 337 23.72 -6.47 3.03
N GLY A 338 24.71 -7.04 3.73
CA GLY A 338 26.06 -7.31 3.24
C GLY A 338 26.80 -8.23 4.20
N GLY A 339 28.00 -8.61 3.83
CA GLY A 339 28.91 -9.42 4.66
C GLY A 339 28.88 -10.92 4.42
N GLY A 340 28.48 -11.35 3.22
CA GLY A 340 28.54 -12.74 2.78
C GLY A 340 28.80 -12.87 1.29
N GLU A 341 29.55 -13.88 0.89
CA GLU A 341 29.83 -14.29 -0.50
C GLU A 341 30.07 -13.12 -1.49
N TRP A 342 29.12 -12.91 -2.40
CA TRP A 342 29.17 -11.86 -3.44
C TRP A 342 28.86 -10.47 -2.93
N TRP A 343 28.26 -10.34 -1.73
CA TRP A 343 27.78 -9.10 -1.13
C TRP A 343 28.68 -8.70 0.05
N GLU A 344 29.94 -8.39 -0.23
CA GLU A 344 30.98 -8.10 0.78
C GLU A 344 30.63 -6.93 1.71
N ARG A 345 29.85 -5.97 1.21
CA ARG A 345 29.38 -4.83 2.00
C ARG A 345 27.89 -4.58 1.84
N GLU A 346 27.29 -3.94 2.83
CA GLU A 346 25.95 -3.39 2.70
C GLU A 346 25.93 -2.15 1.77
N PRO A 347 24.76 -1.82 1.17
CA PRO A 347 24.59 -0.54 0.49
C PRO A 347 24.79 0.64 1.41
N SER A 348 25.35 1.73 0.89
CA SER A 348 25.36 3.03 1.57
C SER A 348 23.94 3.62 1.65
N LEU A 349 23.76 4.66 2.48
CA LEU A 349 22.48 5.37 2.60
C LEU A 349 21.98 5.88 1.26
N GLN A 350 22.88 6.44 0.46
CA GLN A 350 22.58 6.99 -0.85
C GLN A 350 22.22 5.89 -1.85
N GLU A 351 22.92 4.75 -1.82
CA GLU A 351 22.59 3.60 -2.67
C GLU A 351 21.23 3.02 -2.32
N LEU A 352 20.92 2.83 -1.03
CA LEU A 352 19.59 2.38 -0.56
C LEU A 352 18.48 3.31 -1.05
N ARG A 353 18.67 4.63 -0.87
CA ARG A 353 17.72 5.65 -1.32
C ARG A 353 17.55 5.62 -2.83
N SER A 354 18.65 5.58 -3.56
CA SER A 354 18.61 5.53 -5.02
C SER A 354 17.90 4.28 -5.53
N MET A 355 18.20 3.09 -5.01
CA MET A 355 17.55 1.83 -5.39
C MET A 355 16.03 1.88 -5.14
N THR A 356 15.62 2.37 -3.97
CA THR A 356 14.21 2.48 -3.58
C THR A 356 13.45 3.45 -4.49
N TYR A 357 13.97 4.67 -4.66
CA TYR A 357 13.32 5.68 -5.50
C TYR A 357 13.32 5.29 -6.98
N GLN A 358 14.39 4.70 -7.50
CA GLN A 358 14.42 4.16 -8.86
C GLN A 358 13.32 3.12 -9.07
N SER A 359 13.13 2.20 -8.12
CA SER A 359 12.08 1.18 -8.20
C SER A 359 10.69 1.81 -8.32
N ILE A 360 10.38 2.76 -7.46
CA ILE A 360 9.07 3.43 -7.39
C ILE A 360 8.83 4.27 -8.66
N ILE A 361 9.82 5.07 -9.09
CA ILE A 361 9.74 5.87 -10.30
C ILE A 361 9.53 5.00 -11.54
N LYS A 362 10.12 3.81 -11.56
CA LYS A 362 10.00 2.84 -12.66
C LYS A 362 8.75 1.95 -12.58
N GLY A 363 7.91 2.12 -11.58
CA GLY A 363 6.58 1.51 -11.54
C GLY A 363 6.37 0.43 -10.48
N ALA A 364 7.32 0.21 -9.58
CA ALA A 364 7.05 -0.61 -8.39
C ALA A 364 5.96 0.04 -7.52
N ARG A 365 5.08 -0.78 -6.99
CA ARG A 365 3.99 -0.38 -6.09
C ARG A 365 3.99 -1.17 -4.78
N GLY A 366 5.16 -1.66 -4.41
CA GLY A 366 5.49 -2.24 -3.12
C GLY A 366 7.01 -2.38 -3.00
N ILE A 367 7.50 -2.17 -1.78
CA ILE A 367 8.91 -2.29 -1.41
C ILE A 367 9.00 -3.22 -0.20
N GLN A 368 9.89 -4.20 -0.28
CA GLN A 368 10.13 -5.15 0.80
C GLN A 368 11.62 -5.44 0.93
N TYR A 369 12.31 -4.75 1.81
CA TYR A 369 13.77 -4.91 1.97
C TYR A 369 14.18 -6.32 2.39
N PHE A 370 15.19 -6.87 1.78
CA PHE A 370 15.93 -7.99 2.32
C PHE A 370 17.23 -7.47 2.92
N VAL A 371 17.47 -7.49 4.23
CA VAL A 371 16.69 -8.08 5.31
C VAL A 371 16.86 -7.28 6.60
N ARG A 372 15.84 -7.16 7.47
CA ARG A 372 15.95 -6.46 8.74
C ARG A 372 16.74 -7.24 9.79
N GLN A 373 16.46 -8.53 9.89
CA GLN A 373 17.12 -9.46 10.81
C GLN A 373 17.27 -10.82 10.15
N GLY A 374 18.47 -11.38 10.23
CA GLY A 374 18.79 -12.68 9.66
C GLY A 374 20.02 -13.29 10.33
N LEU A 375 20.29 -14.55 10.05
CA LEU A 375 21.38 -15.29 10.69
C LEU A 375 22.77 -14.69 10.36
N ASN A 376 23.02 -14.39 9.08
CA ASN A 376 24.33 -13.92 8.61
C ASN A 376 24.30 -12.63 7.81
N LEU A 377 23.15 -12.31 7.20
CA LEU A 377 22.98 -11.25 6.23
C LEU A 377 21.92 -10.24 6.71
N PHE A 378 22.30 -9.37 7.61
CA PHE A 378 21.41 -8.33 8.13
C PHE A 378 22.08 -6.96 8.02
N PRO A 379 21.33 -5.87 8.01
CA PRO A 379 21.91 -4.54 8.06
C PRO A 379 22.73 -4.41 9.33
N LYS A 380 24.01 -4.15 9.16
CA LYS A 380 24.96 -3.96 10.27
C LYS A 380 25.05 -2.50 10.66
N SER A 381 24.65 -1.62 9.76
CA SER A 381 24.62 -0.18 9.98
C SER A 381 23.25 0.27 10.45
N THR A 382 23.17 0.76 11.67
CA THR A 382 21.95 1.40 12.19
C THR A 382 21.52 2.59 11.33
N ALA A 383 22.48 3.33 10.77
CA ALA A 383 22.21 4.45 9.88
C ALA A 383 21.53 4.00 8.58
N ALA A 384 21.99 2.91 7.96
CA ALA A 384 21.38 2.36 6.75
C ALA A 384 19.94 1.95 7.00
N TRP A 385 19.67 1.27 8.11
CA TRP A 385 18.30 0.87 8.45
C TRP A 385 17.41 2.06 8.82
N ALA A 386 17.96 3.08 9.48
CA ALA A 386 17.25 4.31 9.77
C ALA A 386 16.84 5.05 8.47
N GLU A 387 17.68 4.99 7.42
CA GLU A 387 17.33 5.53 6.09
C GLU A 387 16.18 4.77 5.44
N CYS A 388 16.15 3.44 5.54
CA CYS A 388 15.00 2.65 5.08
C CYS A 388 13.70 3.09 5.79
N GLY A 389 13.75 3.31 7.10
CA GLY A 389 12.62 3.82 7.88
C GLY A 389 12.21 5.24 7.48
N ARG A 390 13.19 6.12 7.18
CA ARG A 390 12.88 7.47 6.68
C ARG A 390 12.12 7.41 5.36
N MET A 391 12.58 6.56 4.43
CA MET A 391 11.89 6.35 3.16
C MET A 391 10.50 5.75 3.34
N ALA A 392 10.31 4.84 4.31
CA ALA A 392 9.00 4.31 4.65
C ALA A 392 8.02 5.43 5.02
N ALA A 393 8.44 6.38 5.87
CA ALA A 393 7.63 7.53 6.25
C ALA A 393 7.36 8.48 5.05
N GLU A 394 8.36 8.73 4.21
CA GLU A 394 8.22 9.54 3.00
C GLU A 394 7.19 8.92 2.03
N ILE A 395 7.28 7.62 1.79
CA ILE A 395 6.37 6.91 0.87
C ILE A 395 4.96 6.80 1.45
N ALA A 396 4.82 6.65 2.75
CA ALA A 396 3.50 6.73 3.40
C ALA A 396 2.81 8.09 3.10
N GLU A 397 3.57 9.19 3.16
CA GLU A 397 3.07 10.52 2.79
C GLU A 397 2.76 10.64 1.29
N LEU A 398 3.55 10.01 0.43
CA LEU A 398 3.39 10.07 -1.03
C LEU A 398 2.36 9.07 -1.58
N THR A 399 1.85 8.15 -0.78
CA THR A 399 0.91 7.10 -1.22
C THR A 399 -0.28 7.62 -2.01
N PRO A 400 -0.95 8.74 -1.65
CA PRO A 400 -2.07 9.28 -2.43
C PRO A 400 -1.71 9.60 -3.89
N TRP A 401 -0.49 10.08 -4.15
CA TRP A 401 -0.01 10.34 -5.51
C TRP A 401 0.48 9.08 -6.22
N LEU A 402 1.18 8.20 -5.52
CA LEU A 402 1.72 6.95 -6.08
C LEU A 402 0.62 6.00 -6.55
N LEU A 403 -0.53 6.02 -5.89
CA LEU A 403 -1.69 5.21 -6.21
C LEU A 403 -2.85 6.03 -6.79
N SER A 404 -2.59 7.28 -7.20
CA SER A 404 -3.58 8.11 -7.87
C SER A 404 -3.99 7.50 -9.21
N ASP A 405 -5.27 7.58 -9.50
CA ASP A 405 -5.85 7.22 -10.79
C ASP A 405 -6.20 8.46 -11.65
N GLU A 406 -5.82 9.65 -11.20
CA GLU A 406 -5.93 10.90 -11.95
C GLU A 406 -4.93 10.93 -13.12
N GLU A 407 -5.33 11.58 -14.22
CA GLU A 407 -4.42 11.77 -15.34
C GLU A 407 -3.33 12.80 -14.99
N THR A 408 -2.09 12.35 -14.99
CA THR A 408 -0.96 13.21 -14.59
C THR A 408 -0.57 14.21 -15.70
N ILE A 409 0.09 15.29 -15.30
CA ILE A 409 0.72 16.24 -16.21
C ILE A 409 2.12 15.72 -16.54
N PRO A 410 2.45 15.48 -17.83
CA PRO A 410 3.76 15.00 -18.21
C PRO A 410 4.87 15.96 -17.82
N VAL A 411 5.95 15.40 -17.27
CA VAL A 411 7.17 16.14 -16.94
C VAL A 411 8.35 15.47 -17.62
N ARG A 412 9.31 16.25 -18.09
CA ARG A 412 10.54 15.75 -18.70
C ARG A 412 11.76 16.28 -17.96
N SER A 413 12.83 15.49 -17.93
CA SER A 413 14.15 15.92 -17.48
C SER A 413 15.09 16.06 -18.67
N GLY A 414 15.93 17.10 -18.66
CA GLY A 414 16.97 17.31 -19.67
C GLY A 414 18.20 16.40 -19.50
N SER A 415 18.36 15.73 -18.36
CA SER A 415 19.53 14.88 -18.07
C SER A 415 19.19 13.39 -18.20
N GLN A 416 20.06 12.62 -18.87
CA GLN A 416 19.97 11.16 -18.96
C GLN A 416 20.25 10.44 -17.63
N ASN A 417 20.93 11.11 -16.70
CA ASN A 417 21.24 10.57 -15.39
C ASN A 417 20.11 10.81 -14.37
N ILE A 418 19.16 11.67 -14.69
CA ILE A 418 18.00 11.96 -13.84
C ILE A 418 16.79 11.23 -14.38
N ILE A 419 16.30 10.23 -13.65
CA ILE A 419 15.03 9.59 -13.93
C ILE A 419 13.93 10.22 -13.09
N ILE A 420 12.74 10.35 -13.68
CA ILE A 420 11.61 11.03 -13.06
C ILE A 420 10.31 10.28 -13.30
N THR A 421 9.36 10.53 -12.41
CA THR A 421 7.94 10.29 -12.63
C THR A 421 7.14 11.47 -12.08
N SER A 422 5.91 11.63 -12.58
CA SER A 422 4.97 12.62 -12.05
C SER A 422 3.64 11.96 -11.74
N ALA A 423 2.93 12.49 -10.76
CA ALA A 423 1.59 12.07 -10.40
C ALA A 423 0.77 13.29 -9.97
N LEU A 424 -0.50 13.31 -10.36
CA LEU A 424 -1.47 14.32 -9.96
C LEU A 424 -2.45 13.70 -8.96
N HIS A 425 -2.69 14.40 -7.88
CA HIS A 425 -3.73 14.03 -6.92
C HIS A 425 -4.30 15.29 -6.26
N ASP A 426 -5.62 15.42 -6.26
CA ASP A 426 -6.35 16.57 -5.70
C ASP A 426 -5.79 17.94 -6.12
N GLY A 427 -5.44 18.07 -7.41
CA GLY A 427 -4.88 19.29 -7.98
C GLY A 427 -3.47 19.65 -7.52
N GLN A 428 -2.75 18.72 -6.91
CA GLN A 428 -1.33 18.83 -6.56
C GLN A 428 -0.51 17.91 -7.45
N LEU A 429 0.43 18.47 -8.21
CA LEU A 429 1.38 17.73 -9.01
C LEU A 429 2.61 17.40 -8.16
N VAL A 430 2.88 16.12 -7.99
CA VAL A 430 4.13 15.63 -7.40
C VAL A 430 5.04 15.14 -8.50
N ILE A 431 6.32 15.54 -8.44
CA ILE A 431 7.39 15.08 -9.32
C ILE A 431 8.44 14.41 -8.44
N MET A 432 8.68 13.13 -8.67
CA MET A 432 9.77 12.40 -8.02
C MET A 432 10.95 12.31 -9.00
N ALA A 433 12.14 12.62 -8.52
CA ALA A 433 13.37 12.58 -9.30
C ALA A 433 14.47 11.85 -8.54
N VAL A 434 15.30 11.08 -9.26
CA VAL A 434 16.47 10.42 -8.70
C VAL A 434 17.64 10.54 -9.66
N ASN A 435 18.80 10.91 -9.12
CA ASN A 435 20.09 10.87 -9.81
C ASN A 435 20.67 9.44 -9.70
N LYS A 436 20.81 8.75 -10.82
CA LYS A 436 21.40 7.40 -10.85
C LYS A 436 22.94 7.39 -10.93
N ALA A 437 23.57 8.58 -11.09
CA ALA A 437 25.02 8.68 -11.17
C ALA A 437 25.67 8.90 -9.79
N ASN A 438 26.86 8.37 -9.63
CA ASN A 438 27.69 8.59 -8.44
C ASN A 438 28.47 9.93 -8.50
N SER A 439 27.78 10.99 -8.95
CA SER A 439 28.25 12.37 -8.95
C SER A 439 27.08 13.33 -8.93
N PRO A 440 27.22 14.53 -8.37
CA PRO A 440 26.16 15.53 -8.40
C PRO A 440 25.76 15.86 -9.84
N GLN A 441 24.45 16.00 -10.08
CA GLN A 441 23.88 16.31 -11.39
C GLN A 441 22.92 17.48 -11.29
N ARG A 442 23.01 18.40 -12.24
CA ARG A 442 21.98 19.39 -12.47
C ARG A 442 20.80 18.73 -13.16
N ALA A 443 19.62 18.92 -12.62
CA ALA A 443 18.35 18.46 -13.16
C ALA A 443 17.57 19.67 -13.68
N ASP A 444 17.28 19.70 -14.98
CA ASP A 444 16.40 20.68 -15.61
C ASP A 444 15.07 20.01 -15.91
N PHE A 445 13.97 20.59 -15.42
CA PHE A 445 12.63 20.04 -15.53
C PHE A 445 11.75 20.90 -16.45
N SER A 446 10.95 20.23 -17.27
CA SER A 446 9.95 20.84 -18.13
C SER A 446 8.59 20.18 -17.90
N ILE A 447 7.61 20.95 -17.43
CA ILE A 447 6.23 20.54 -17.20
C ILE A 447 5.43 20.83 -18.46
N ALA A 448 4.64 19.87 -18.96
CA ALA A 448 3.83 20.03 -20.18
C ALA A 448 2.62 20.96 -19.99
N ARG A 449 2.69 21.84 -19.01
CA ARG A 449 1.71 22.90 -18.72
C ARG A 449 2.43 24.15 -18.25
N SER A 450 2.12 25.29 -18.86
CA SER A 450 2.68 26.56 -18.41
C SER A 450 2.17 26.89 -17.00
N PHE A 451 3.12 27.11 -16.11
CA PHE A 451 2.88 27.46 -14.71
C PHE A 451 4.05 28.32 -14.22
N SER A 452 3.75 29.36 -13.44
CA SER A 452 4.78 30.17 -12.77
C SER A 452 4.42 30.28 -11.30
N GLY A 453 5.38 29.98 -10.43
CA GLY A 453 5.17 29.90 -8.99
C GLY A 453 6.33 29.21 -8.29
N LYS A 454 6.03 28.43 -7.26
CA LYS A 454 7.02 27.69 -6.49
C LYS A 454 6.72 26.19 -6.52
N ALA A 455 7.74 25.37 -6.67
CA ALA A 455 7.73 23.96 -6.34
C ALA A 455 8.31 23.79 -4.94
N ARG A 456 7.53 23.28 -4.02
CA ARG A 456 7.99 22.91 -2.67
C ARG A 456 8.78 21.61 -2.79
N VAL A 457 10.01 21.59 -2.27
CA VAL A 457 10.79 20.35 -2.16
C VAL A 457 10.36 19.65 -0.87
N LEU A 458 9.68 18.52 -1.03
CA LEU A 458 9.19 17.75 0.11
C LEU A 458 10.37 17.15 0.89
N PHE A 459 10.16 17.02 2.18
CA PHE A 459 11.16 16.48 3.13
C PHE A 459 12.42 17.35 3.29
N GLU A 460 12.44 18.52 2.62
CA GLU A 460 13.43 19.58 2.76
C GLU A 460 12.70 20.92 3.01
N ASN A 461 13.26 21.76 3.83
CA ASN A 461 12.62 23.05 4.18
C ASN A 461 12.96 24.14 3.13
N ARG A 462 12.69 23.86 1.83
CA ARG A 462 12.98 24.79 0.74
C ARG A 462 11.98 24.69 -0.42
N SER A 463 12.04 25.66 -1.29
CA SER A 463 11.29 25.71 -2.55
C SER A 463 12.18 26.17 -3.70
N VAL A 464 11.86 25.75 -4.91
CA VAL A 464 12.49 26.24 -6.15
C VAL A 464 11.46 27.03 -6.98
N SER A 465 11.92 28.07 -7.67
CA SER A 465 11.05 28.87 -8.52
C SER A 465 10.77 28.15 -9.84
N VAL A 466 9.52 28.14 -10.24
CA VAL A 466 9.06 27.61 -11.54
C VAL A 466 8.65 28.78 -12.42
N ASN A 467 9.18 28.87 -13.61
CA ASN A 467 8.89 29.94 -14.59
C ASN A 467 8.42 29.33 -15.90
N GLY A 468 7.17 29.60 -16.32
CA GLY A 468 6.61 29.10 -17.56
C GLY A 468 6.56 27.54 -17.66
N GLY A 469 6.57 26.83 -16.54
CA GLY A 469 6.65 25.37 -16.50
C GLY A 469 8.08 24.81 -16.44
N TYR A 470 9.10 25.66 -16.29
CA TYR A 470 10.50 25.25 -16.22
C TYR A 470 11.11 25.57 -14.87
N PHE A 471 11.90 24.65 -14.34
CA PHE A 471 12.74 24.86 -13.16
C PHE A 471 13.96 23.94 -13.20
N SER A 472 14.97 24.25 -12.40
CA SER A 472 16.15 23.41 -12.25
C SER A 472 16.57 23.30 -10.79
N ASP A 473 17.23 22.19 -10.47
CA ASP A 473 17.76 21.93 -9.15
C ASP A 473 19.03 21.09 -9.24
N GLN A 474 19.77 20.98 -8.12
CA GLN A 474 20.97 20.17 -8.02
C GLN A 474 20.68 18.92 -7.18
N LEU A 475 20.84 17.73 -7.78
CA LEU A 475 20.75 16.47 -7.08
C LEU A 475 22.14 15.94 -6.76
N SER A 476 22.37 15.57 -5.50
CA SER A 476 23.62 14.93 -5.05
C SER A 476 23.84 13.57 -5.76
N ALA A 477 25.03 12.99 -5.60
CA ALA A 477 25.32 11.63 -6.06
C ALA A 477 24.29 10.65 -5.48
N PHE A 478 23.64 9.86 -6.32
CA PHE A 478 22.55 8.94 -5.95
C PHE A 478 21.37 9.60 -5.19
N GLY A 479 21.28 10.94 -5.21
CA GLY A 479 20.27 11.69 -4.50
C GLY A 479 18.89 11.57 -5.11
N SER A 480 17.85 11.62 -4.29
CA SER A 480 16.45 11.71 -4.71
C SER A 480 15.81 12.97 -4.16
N GLN A 481 14.89 13.55 -4.91
CA GLN A 481 14.11 14.70 -4.50
C GLN A 481 12.65 14.56 -4.96
N VAL A 482 11.76 15.16 -4.20
CA VAL A 482 10.33 15.17 -4.48
C VAL A 482 9.86 16.62 -4.48
N TYR A 483 9.27 17.05 -5.59
CA TYR A 483 8.74 18.39 -5.77
C TYR A 483 7.22 18.34 -5.78
N MET A 484 6.58 19.23 -5.03
CA MET A 484 5.13 19.40 -5.02
C MET A 484 4.76 20.78 -5.54
N ILE A 485 3.84 20.81 -6.50
CA ILE A 485 3.35 22.02 -7.15
C ILE A 485 1.83 22.07 -7.05
N SER A 486 1.27 23.11 -6.45
CA SER A 486 -0.17 23.35 -6.46
C SER A 486 -0.61 23.82 -7.85
N MET A 487 -1.43 23.03 -8.53
CA MET A 487 -2.00 23.32 -9.83
C MET A 487 -3.41 23.95 -9.74
N LYS A 488 -4.00 23.98 -8.53
CA LYS A 488 -5.23 24.73 -8.26
C LYS A 488 -4.87 26.21 -8.19
N LYS A 489 -5.62 27.09 -8.86
CA LYS A 489 -5.63 28.51 -8.49
C LYS A 489 -6.12 28.56 -7.05
N GLU A 490 -5.29 29.09 -6.15
CA GLU A 490 -5.74 29.40 -4.81
C GLU A 490 -6.84 30.44 -4.90
N ASN A 491 -8.10 30.04 -4.94
CA ASN A 491 -9.19 30.87 -4.49
C ASN A 491 -9.05 30.86 -2.96
N ARG A 492 -8.27 31.82 -2.44
CA ARG A 492 -8.17 32.06 -1.00
C ARG A 492 -9.50 32.62 -0.48
N THR A 493 -10.47 31.76 -0.27
CA THR A 493 -11.39 31.91 0.84
C THR A 493 -10.70 31.25 2.02
N LEU A 494 -10.02 32.06 2.82
CA LEU A 494 -9.42 31.61 4.08
C LEU A 494 -10.56 31.21 5.02
N GLU A 495 -10.86 29.94 5.09
CA GLU A 495 -11.57 29.42 6.23
C GLU A 495 -10.70 29.69 7.47
N PRO A 496 -11.27 30.17 8.59
CA PRO A 496 -10.51 30.64 9.76
C PRO A 496 -9.59 29.60 10.41
N TRP A 497 -9.74 28.32 10.08
CA TRP A 497 -9.04 27.16 10.66
C TRP A 497 -8.08 26.52 9.67
N THR A 498 -7.14 27.24 9.20
CA THR A 498 -6.51 27.13 7.91
C THR A 498 -5.61 25.91 7.68
N LYS A 499 -5.18 25.15 8.64
CA LYS A 499 -4.41 23.94 8.35
C LYS A 499 -4.35 23.05 9.57
N ASN A 500 -5.27 22.13 9.67
CA ASN A 500 -5.08 21.04 10.60
C ASN A 500 -3.81 20.26 10.21
N LEU A 501 -2.86 20.18 11.13
CA LEU A 501 -1.61 19.43 10.95
C LEU A 501 -1.82 17.92 11.10
N ILE A 502 -2.99 17.51 11.60
CA ILE A 502 -3.43 16.14 11.73
C ILE A 502 -4.12 15.73 10.42
N LYS A 503 -3.64 14.67 9.79
CA LYS A 503 -4.13 14.22 8.48
C LYS A 503 -5.51 13.54 8.54
N ASP A 504 -5.83 12.91 9.64
CA ASP A 504 -7.07 12.16 9.86
C ASP A 504 -7.62 12.51 11.24
N PRO A 505 -8.24 13.70 11.38
CA PRO A 505 -8.69 14.22 12.68
C PRO A 505 -9.82 13.39 13.30
N GLY A 506 -10.69 12.80 12.50
CA GLY A 506 -11.83 12.00 12.94
C GLY A 506 -11.54 10.50 12.99
N PHE A 507 -10.27 10.07 12.84
CA PHE A 507 -9.84 8.66 12.92
C PHE A 507 -10.58 7.72 11.96
N GLU A 508 -10.95 8.25 10.79
CA GLU A 508 -11.68 7.51 9.76
C GLU A 508 -10.77 6.56 8.95
N ASP A 509 -9.44 6.79 8.99
CA ASP A 509 -8.44 5.98 8.35
C ASP A 509 -8.13 4.73 9.17
N VAL A 510 -8.48 3.56 8.58
CA VAL A 510 -8.38 2.25 9.23
C VAL A 510 -7.27 1.44 8.58
N SER A 511 -6.26 1.03 9.35
CA SER A 511 -5.17 0.17 8.86
C SER A 511 -5.50 -1.31 8.90
N SER A 512 -6.33 -1.72 9.87
CA SER A 512 -7.01 -3.01 9.94
C SER A 512 -8.27 -2.84 10.79
N PRO A 513 -9.25 -3.78 10.76
CA PRO A 513 -10.46 -3.64 11.57
C PRO A 513 -10.15 -3.31 13.03
N GLY A 514 -10.68 -2.19 13.51
CA GLY A 514 -10.46 -1.69 14.86
C GLY A 514 -9.12 -1.00 15.12
N VAL A 515 -8.24 -0.84 14.11
CA VAL A 515 -6.92 -0.23 14.29
C VAL A 515 -6.81 1.06 13.49
N PRO A 516 -6.63 2.22 14.15
CA PRO A 516 -6.46 3.50 13.47
C PRO A 516 -5.18 3.51 12.62
N ALA A 517 -5.26 4.11 11.43
CA ALA A 517 -4.10 4.33 10.57
C ALA A 517 -3.31 5.59 10.94
N SER A 518 -3.93 6.51 11.69
CA SER A 518 -3.40 7.84 12.00
C SER A 518 -2.49 7.90 13.23
N CYS A 519 -2.44 6.84 14.04
CA CYS A 519 -1.60 6.78 15.23
C CYS A 519 -1.05 5.37 15.50
N TYR A 520 -0.10 5.30 16.41
CA TYR A 520 0.48 4.04 16.89
C TYR A 520 0.80 4.11 18.37
N ALA A 521 0.76 2.97 19.05
CA ALA A 521 1.23 2.87 20.42
C ALA A 521 2.76 2.67 20.43
N ARG A 522 3.46 3.43 21.27
CA ARG A 522 4.86 3.13 21.58
C ARG A 522 4.91 2.04 22.65
N SER A 523 5.58 0.94 22.35
CA SER A 523 5.89 -0.05 23.37
C SER A 523 6.88 0.54 24.38
N GLY A 524 6.51 0.50 25.60
CA GLY A 524 7.31 0.94 26.75
C GLY A 524 7.06 0.08 27.96
N GLY A 525 6.84 -1.21 27.72
CA GLY A 525 6.38 -2.19 28.69
C GLY A 525 4.87 -2.38 28.56
N ASP A 526 4.43 -3.61 28.62
CA ASP A 526 3.02 -3.96 28.69
C ASP A 526 2.41 -3.36 29.95
N ARG A 527 1.69 -2.27 29.78
CA ARG A 527 0.96 -1.61 30.85
C ARG A 527 -0.48 -2.08 30.98
N GLY A 528 -0.90 -3.01 30.08
CA GLY A 528 -2.22 -3.62 30.09
C GLY A 528 -3.35 -2.77 29.50
N ALA A 529 -3.08 -1.51 29.12
CA ALA A 529 -4.08 -0.68 28.44
C ALA A 529 -4.25 -1.11 26.98
N THR A 530 -5.48 -1.07 26.51
CA THR A 530 -5.84 -1.34 25.11
C THR A 530 -6.45 -0.13 24.46
N TYR A 531 -6.34 -0.04 23.13
CA TYR A 531 -7.03 0.97 22.32
C TYR A 531 -7.50 0.35 21.01
N PHE A 532 -8.59 0.87 20.48
CA PHE A 532 -9.14 0.47 19.18
C PHE A 532 -10.13 1.51 18.66
N LEU A 533 -10.45 1.43 17.38
CA LEU A 533 -11.52 2.23 16.78
C LEU A 533 -12.88 1.67 17.20
N ASP A 534 -13.69 2.53 17.80
CA ASP A 534 -15.07 2.21 18.17
C ASP A 534 -16.04 2.82 17.14
N PRO A 535 -16.80 2.01 16.40
CA PRO A 535 -17.78 2.50 15.44
C PRO A 535 -19.14 2.81 16.06
N ARG A 536 -19.35 2.53 17.35
CA ARG A 536 -20.62 2.74 18.05
C ARG A 536 -20.70 4.05 18.79
N GLU A 537 -19.55 4.49 19.29
CA GLU A 537 -19.43 5.67 20.10
C GLU A 537 -18.44 6.65 19.46
N HIS A 538 -18.92 7.72 18.84
CA HIS A 538 -18.12 8.73 18.13
C HIS A 538 -18.80 10.10 18.25
N TYR A 539 -18.03 11.15 18.14
CA TYR A 539 -18.54 12.52 18.13
C TYR A 539 -18.97 12.94 16.72
N GLU A 540 -18.09 12.71 15.72
CA GLU A 540 -18.34 13.00 14.31
C GLU A 540 -17.80 11.85 13.44
N GLY A 541 -18.30 11.73 12.20
CA GLY A 541 -17.86 10.66 11.30
C GLY A 541 -18.42 9.28 11.65
N ASN A 542 -17.59 8.24 11.57
CA ASN A 542 -17.98 6.84 11.77
C ASN A 542 -17.19 6.15 12.89
N HIS A 543 -16.14 6.77 13.42
CA HIS A 543 -15.25 6.16 14.40
C HIS A 543 -14.77 7.16 15.42
N SER A 544 -14.42 6.65 16.60
CA SER A 544 -13.56 7.33 17.58
C SER A 544 -12.47 6.38 18.06
N ILE A 545 -11.44 6.86 18.72
CA ILE A 545 -10.48 6.02 19.43
C ILE A 545 -11.01 5.76 20.84
N ARG A 546 -11.25 4.48 21.17
CA ARG A 546 -11.55 4.05 22.52
C ARG A 546 -10.28 3.58 23.21
N ILE A 547 -10.02 4.09 24.42
CA ILE A 547 -8.92 3.66 25.28
C ILE A 547 -9.50 3.00 26.54
N ILE A 548 -8.98 1.84 26.90
CA ILE A 548 -9.31 1.14 28.13
C ILE A 548 -8.03 1.04 28.99
N THR A 549 -8.02 1.70 30.11
CA THR A 549 -6.90 1.68 31.07
C THR A 549 -7.32 0.85 32.29
N PRO A 550 -6.71 -0.33 32.51
CA PRO A 550 -7.20 -1.29 33.53
C PRO A 550 -6.89 -0.86 34.96
N ALA A 551 -5.87 -0.05 35.16
CA ALA A 551 -5.46 0.44 36.47
C ALA A 551 -4.70 1.77 36.34
N GLU A 552 -4.57 2.52 37.42
CA GLU A 552 -3.80 3.75 37.44
C GLU A 552 -2.39 3.57 36.88
N ASN A 553 -1.96 4.53 36.04
CA ASN A 553 -0.66 4.55 35.39
C ASN A 553 -0.35 3.34 34.49
N LYS A 554 -1.36 2.57 34.10
CA LYS A 554 -1.27 1.46 33.13
C LYS A 554 -1.66 1.90 31.72
N SER A 555 -1.45 3.18 31.38
CA SER A 555 -1.90 3.79 30.13
C SER A 555 -1.10 3.36 28.90
N VAL A 556 -1.76 3.32 27.76
CA VAL A 556 -1.12 3.34 26.46
C VAL A 556 -0.76 4.78 26.07
N ARG A 557 0.36 4.95 25.38
CA ARG A 557 0.75 6.23 24.78
C ARG A 557 0.55 6.15 23.26
N LEU A 558 -0.49 6.82 22.76
CA LEU A 558 -0.75 6.91 21.34
C LEU A 558 0.04 8.08 20.76
N ARG A 559 0.85 7.82 19.75
CA ARG A 559 1.59 8.84 19.01
C ARG A 559 0.97 9.00 17.63
N PHE A 560 0.54 10.20 17.32
CA PHE A 560 0.07 10.55 15.98
C PHE A 560 1.26 10.82 15.06
N PHE A 561 1.05 10.69 13.75
CA PHE A 561 2.14 10.88 12.81
C PHE A 561 2.78 12.26 12.95
N PRO A 562 4.12 12.32 12.89
CA PRO A 562 4.84 13.56 13.15
C PRO A 562 4.62 14.58 12.03
N PHE A 563 4.63 15.84 12.40
CA PHE A 563 4.67 16.98 11.51
C PHE A 563 5.93 17.82 11.79
N ASN A 564 6.30 18.68 10.83
CA ASN A 564 7.43 19.58 11.02
C ASN A 564 6.96 20.77 11.88
N GLY A 565 7.45 20.81 13.10
CA GLY A 565 7.25 21.92 14.01
C GLY A 565 8.22 23.07 13.71
N ARG A 566 7.95 24.26 14.24
CA ARG A 566 8.83 25.41 14.18
C ARG A 566 9.45 25.65 15.56
N ASN A 567 10.77 25.85 15.62
CA ASN A 567 11.46 26.27 16.85
C ASN A 567 10.83 27.55 17.39
N GLY A 568 10.44 27.54 18.66
CA GLY A 568 9.72 28.64 19.29
C GLY A 568 8.26 28.81 18.81
N GLY A 569 7.77 27.91 17.96
CA GLY A 569 6.38 27.95 17.46
C GLY A 569 5.40 27.52 18.54
N SER A 570 4.26 28.20 18.61
CA SER A 570 3.15 27.83 19.49
C SER A 570 2.05 27.15 18.68
N TYR A 571 1.47 26.11 19.27
CA TYR A 571 0.47 25.26 18.61
C TYR A 571 -0.80 25.18 19.46
N TYR A 572 -1.91 25.40 18.80
CA TYR A 572 -3.24 25.15 19.33
C TYR A 572 -3.60 23.70 19.04
N ILE A 573 -4.01 22.96 20.06
CA ILE A 573 -4.41 21.56 19.96
C ILE A 573 -5.78 21.43 20.61
N SER A 574 -6.72 20.83 19.90
CA SER A 574 -8.03 20.45 20.46
C SER A 574 -8.38 19.01 20.17
N ILE A 575 -9.18 18.41 21.03
CA ILE A 575 -9.72 17.06 20.88
C ILE A 575 -11.09 17.00 21.57
N TRP A 576 -12.03 16.29 20.94
CA TRP A 576 -13.28 15.92 21.60
C TRP A 576 -13.07 14.62 22.37
N ALA A 577 -13.53 14.58 23.63
CA ALA A 577 -13.39 13.40 24.46
C ALA A 577 -14.54 13.26 25.46
N LYS A 578 -14.82 12.01 25.85
CA LYS A 578 -15.71 11.67 26.96
C LYS A 578 -15.23 10.42 27.68
N ALA A 579 -15.60 10.24 28.94
CA ALA A 579 -15.40 9.01 29.70
C ALA A 579 -16.70 8.23 29.90
N ASP A 580 -16.60 6.92 30.03
CA ASP A 580 -17.68 6.11 30.54
C ASP A 580 -17.59 6.08 32.07
N PRO A 581 -18.58 6.62 32.79
CA PRO A 581 -18.53 6.69 34.25
C PRO A 581 -18.68 5.31 34.90
N GLU A 582 -19.19 4.31 34.19
CA GLU A 582 -19.54 3.00 34.76
C GLU A 582 -18.56 1.88 34.37
N GLN A 583 -17.83 2.00 33.27
CA GLN A 583 -16.96 0.94 32.77
C GLN A 583 -15.50 1.13 33.18
N GLY A 584 -14.87 0.02 33.55
CA GLY A 584 -13.45 -0.05 33.89
C GLY A 584 -13.15 0.24 35.35
N LEU A 585 -14.16 0.43 36.18
CA LEU A 585 -14.01 0.59 37.62
C LEU A 585 -14.10 -0.77 38.32
N GLN A 586 -13.25 -1.01 39.33
CA GLN A 586 -13.45 -2.11 40.25
C GLN A 586 -14.63 -1.78 41.18
N SER A 587 -15.41 -2.78 41.56
CA SER A 587 -16.57 -2.60 42.43
C SER A 587 -16.21 -1.85 43.73
N GLY A 588 -16.82 -0.65 43.91
CA GLY A 588 -16.63 0.22 45.09
C GLY A 588 -15.92 1.56 44.81
N GLU A 589 -15.58 1.88 43.57
CA GLU A 589 -14.95 3.16 43.21
C GLU A 589 -15.98 4.16 42.61
N GLU A 590 -17.09 4.37 43.24
CA GLU A 590 -18.07 5.40 42.86
C GLU A 590 -17.46 6.81 43.01
N ASN A 591 -17.54 7.64 41.93
CA ASN A 591 -17.04 9.04 41.85
C ASN A 591 -15.53 9.21 41.57
N ARG A 592 -14.88 8.31 40.91
CA ARG A 592 -13.49 8.52 40.50
C ARG A 592 -13.40 9.49 39.32
N LYS A 593 -12.49 10.47 39.40
CA LYS A 593 -12.21 11.40 38.32
C LYS A 593 -11.32 10.72 37.26
N HIS A 594 -11.73 10.81 36.00
CA HIS A 594 -10.96 10.32 34.86
C HIS A 594 -10.13 11.45 34.26
N TYR A 595 -8.88 11.15 33.95
CA TYR A 595 -7.93 12.12 33.36
C TYR A 595 -7.32 11.57 32.09
N PHE A 596 -7.09 12.48 31.15
CA PHE A 596 -6.22 12.20 30.02
C PHE A 596 -5.19 13.33 29.87
N GLU A 597 -4.15 13.05 29.09
CA GLU A 597 -3.07 13.98 28.82
C GLU A 597 -2.84 14.10 27.33
N ILE A 598 -2.64 15.33 26.86
CA ILE A 598 -2.13 15.65 25.54
C ILE A 598 -0.74 16.24 25.69
N ALA A 599 0.19 15.78 24.86
CA ALA A 599 1.51 16.34 24.76
C ALA A 599 1.86 16.66 23.31
N LEU A 600 2.70 17.69 23.14
CA LEU A 600 3.34 18.01 21.89
C LEU A 600 4.79 17.55 21.98
N GLY A 601 5.09 16.39 21.36
CA GLY A 601 6.38 15.72 21.55
C GLY A 601 6.66 15.39 23.01
N ASP A 602 7.88 15.60 23.43
CA ASP A 602 8.30 15.46 24.84
C ASP A 602 8.45 16.85 25.53
N TYR A 603 7.87 17.92 24.94
CA TYR A 603 8.08 19.30 25.38
C TYR A 603 7.11 19.76 26.46
N ALA A 604 5.85 19.36 26.35
CA ALA A 604 4.83 19.79 27.31
C ALA A 604 3.67 18.79 27.36
N TYR A 605 3.11 18.63 28.56
CA TYR A 605 1.94 17.80 28.84
C TYR A 605 0.86 18.69 29.46
N THR A 606 -0.35 18.60 28.89
CA THR A 606 -1.54 19.20 29.49
C THR A 606 -2.47 18.09 29.94
N ARG A 607 -2.86 18.11 31.22
CA ARG A 607 -3.81 17.16 31.80
C ARG A 607 -5.20 17.76 31.85
N PHE A 608 -6.20 16.98 31.47
CA PHE A 608 -7.60 17.33 31.48
C PHE A 608 -8.43 16.34 32.28
N GLU A 609 -9.43 16.82 33.00
CA GLU A 609 -10.44 15.99 33.62
C GLU A 609 -11.55 15.69 32.60
N LEU A 610 -11.85 14.41 32.38
CA LEU A 610 -12.90 13.96 31.47
C LEU A 610 -14.29 14.10 32.08
N THR A 611 -15.26 14.40 31.22
CA THR A 611 -16.70 14.38 31.54
C THR A 611 -17.37 13.17 30.92
N SER A 612 -18.55 12.78 31.39
CA SER A 612 -19.38 11.73 30.81
C SER A 612 -19.99 12.09 29.46
N GLU A 613 -20.05 13.37 29.15
CA GLU A 613 -20.56 13.87 27.87
C GLU A 613 -19.41 14.30 26.96
N TRP A 614 -19.63 14.26 25.64
CA TRP A 614 -18.68 14.76 24.68
C TRP A 614 -18.39 16.26 24.92
N LYS A 615 -17.11 16.56 25.07
CA LYS A 615 -16.62 17.91 25.28
C LYS A 615 -15.34 18.16 24.51
N GLU A 616 -15.19 19.36 23.97
CA GLU A 616 -13.94 19.83 23.40
C GLU A 616 -12.94 20.24 24.47
N TYR A 617 -11.75 19.72 24.41
CA TYR A 617 -10.62 20.07 25.27
C TYR A 617 -9.53 20.73 24.44
N VAL A 618 -9.02 21.85 24.93
CA VAL A 618 -8.15 22.74 24.18
C VAL A 618 -6.92 23.08 24.98
N THR A 619 -5.76 23.07 24.34
CA THR A 619 -4.51 23.55 24.91
C THR A 619 -3.65 24.30 23.90
N ASN A 620 -2.79 25.18 24.41
CA ASN A 620 -1.72 25.81 23.64
C ASN A 620 -0.37 25.33 24.15
N VAL A 621 0.48 24.89 23.25
CA VAL A 621 1.81 24.39 23.57
C VAL A 621 2.85 25.10 22.70
N THR A 622 3.92 25.59 23.32
CA THR A 622 5.06 26.19 22.62
C THR A 622 6.23 25.21 22.57
N ILE A 623 6.76 24.98 21.38
CA ILE A 623 8.00 24.20 21.21
C ILE A 623 9.17 25.10 21.67
N PRO A 624 9.99 24.66 22.62
CA PRO A 624 11.19 25.40 23.01
C PRO A 624 12.15 25.57 21.83
N TYR A 625 12.93 26.64 21.84
CA TYR A 625 13.99 26.82 20.86
C TYR A 625 15.18 25.93 21.23
N TYR A 626 15.48 24.93 20.37
CA TYR A 626 16.55 23.95 20.66
C TYR A 626 17.83 24.17 19.85
N ASN A 627 17.73 24.47 18.58
CA ASN A 627 18.83 24.76 17.65
C ASN A 627 18.26 25.08 16.26
N ASP A 628 19.11 25.29 15.27
CA ASP A 628 18.73 25.76 13.93
C ASP A 628 17.93 24.73 13.07
N GLN A 629 17.66 23.53 13.58
CA GLN A 629 16.89 22.51 12.88
C GLN A 629 15.42 22.55 13.36
N PRO A 630 14.44 22.58 12.44
CA PRO A 630 13.04 22.48 12.84
C PRO A 630 12.78 21.11 13.49
N PRO A 631 12.20 21.09 14.71
CA PRO A 631 11.94 19.83 15.39
C PRO A 631 10.83 19.07 14.69
N ARG A 632 11.07 17.82 14.36
CA ARG A 632 10.02 16.89 14.00
C ARG A 632 9.26 16.55 15.28
N THR A 633 7.99 16.88 15.33
CA THR A 633 7.17 16.69 16.52
C THR A 633 5.88 15.96 16.21
N ASN A 634 5.28 15.36 17.21
CA ASN A 634 4.03 14.63 17.12
C ASN A 634 3.13 14.93 18.33
N ILE A 635 1.84 14.75 18.15
CA ILE A 635 0.90 14.76 19.27
C ILE A 635 0.98 13.40 19.97
N ILE A 636 0.91 13.42 21.30
CA ILE A 636 0.81 12.22 22.14
C ILE A 636 -0.47 12.32 22.94
N LEU A 637 -1.27 11.27 22.90
CA LEU A 637 -2.48 11.10 23.71
C LEU A 637 -2.27 9.93 24.66
N GLN A 638 -2.56 10.12 25.94
CA GLN A 638 -2.55 9.06 26.94
C GLN A 638 -3.63 9.26 27.99
N MET A 639 -4.16 8.16 28.53
CA MET A 639 -5.13 8.16 29.62
C MET A 639 -4.51 7.43 30.83
N PRO A 640 -3.87 8.17 31.77
CA PRO A 640 -3.21 7.56 32.93
C PRO A 640 -4.19 7.08 33.99
N SER A 641 -5.40 7.63 34.06
CA SER A 641 -6.45 7.17 34.99
C SER A 641 -7.08 5.85 34.53
N ALA A 642 -7.41 4.98 35.46
CA ALA A 642 -8.17 3.78 35.16
C ALA A 642 -9.57 4.14 34.63
N GLY A 643 -10.10 3.34 33.70
CA GLY A 643 -11.43 3.50 33.13
C GLY A 643 -11.45 3.39 31.61
N VAL A 644 -12.55 3.83 31.02
CA VAL A 644 -12.80 3.82 29.57
C VAL A 644 -13.08 5.23 29.10
N ALA A 645 -12.47 5.63 28.01
CA ALA A 645 -12.74 6.92 27.38
C ALA A 645 -12.68 6.81 25.85
N TRP A 646 -13.41 7.70 25.17
CA TRP A 646 -13.42 7.88 23.73
C TRP A 646 -12.84 9.23 23.36
N PHE A 647 -12.12 9.26 22.27
CA PHE A 647 -11.43 10.45 21.76
C PHE A 647 -11.73 10.60 20.27
N ASP A 648 -12.05 11.81 19.83
CA ASP A 648 -12.43 12.10 18.46
C ASP A 648 -12.00 13.50 18.03
N MET A 649 -12.01 13.80 16.73
CA MET A 649 -11.75 15.11 16.13
C MET A 649 -10.51 15.82 16.66
N LEU A 650 -9.36 15.13 16.62
CA LEU A 650 -8.08 15.73 17.00
C LEU A 650 -7.64 16.76 15.98
N GLN A 651 -7.41 17.97 16.44
CA GLN A 651 -6.93 19.08 15.61
C GLN A 651 -5.64 19.66 16.19
N ALA A 652 -4.75 20.09 15.31
CA ALA A 652 -3.57 20.85 15.67
C ALA A 652 -3.27 21.89 14.60
N SER A 653 -3.03 23.13 15.00
CA SER A 653 -2.66 24.22 14.11
C SER A 653 -1.66 25.16 14.76
N GLU A 654 -0.88 25.87 13.96
CA GLU A 654 0.05 26.85 14.48
C GLU A 654 -0.70 28.10 14.97
N SER A 655 -0.45 28.55 16.20
CA SER A 655 -1.16 29.67 16.83
C SER A 655 -1.03 31.00 16.08
N VAL A 656 0.06 31.18 15.34
CA VAL A 656 0.27 32.39 14.51
C VAL A 656 -0.76 32.49 13.39
N ASP A 657 -1.20 31.36 12.84
CA ASP A 657 -2.21 31.33 11.79
C ASP A 657 -3.59 31.70 12.33
N ILE A 658 -3.90 31.31 13.58
CA ILE A 658 -5.11 31.68 14.28
C ILE A 658 -5.14 33.17 14.57
N TYR A 659 -4.02 33.75 15.04
CA TYR A 659 -3.92 35.18 15.34
C TYR A 659 -4.12 36.04 14.09
N LYS A 660 -3.58 35.64 12.96
CA LYS A 660 -3.76 36.32 11.67
C LYS A 660 -5.20 36.22 11.12
N CYS A 661 -5.91 35.14 11.48
CA CYS A 661 -7.30 34.95 11.08
C CYS A 661 -8.28 35.78 11.93
N ILE A 662 -8.00 35.89 13.22
CA ILE A 662 -8.85 36.67 14.18
C ILE A 662 -8.62 38.19 14.04
N ASN A 663 -7.40 38.60 13.67
CA ASN A 663 -7.03 40.00 13.51
C ASN A 663 -6.45 40.28 12.12
N PRO A 664 -7.30 40.44 11.09
CA PRO A 664 -6.83 40.69 9.71
C PRO A 664 -6.05 42.02 9.55
N GLU A 665 -6.11 42.94 10.52
CA GLU A 665 -5.37 44.21 10.50
C GLU A 665 -3.89 44.09 10.89
N LEU A 666 -3.44 42.93 11.40
CA LEU A 666 -2.03 42.66 11.71
C LEU A 666 -1.21 42.15 10.51
N LYS A 667 -1.70 42.37 9.30
CA LYS A 667 -0.98 42.08 8.05
C LYS A 667 -0.06 43.27 7.69
N GLN A 668 0.90 43.56 8.49
CA GLN A 668 2.04 44.40 8.05
C GLN A 668 3.37 43.71 8.35
#